data_fb67ba49c8f07dc04a86f7380c74fc05
#
_entry.id   fb67ba49c8f07dc04a86f7380c74fc05
#
_cell.length_a   1.000
_cell.length_b   1.000
_cell.length_c   1.000
_cell.angle_alpha   90.00
_cell.angle_beta   90.00
_cell.angle_gamma   90.00
#
_symmetry.space_group_name_H-M   'P 1'
#
loop_
_entity.id
_entity.type
_entity.pdbx_description
1 polymer ?
#
loop_
_entity_poly.entity_id
_entity_poly.type
_entity_poly.pdbx_seq_one_letter_code
_entity_poly.pdbx_strand_id
1 'polypeptide(L)'
;MEIDFKDPKYYTNRELSWVLFDYRVLNEARDKSIPLFERLKFLSITASNLDEFFMIRVASLKDMENAGYTKKDIAGMTPTEQLKALHVEIHELVDLQYSTYNRSLLPLLEKNGLHIVREHEQLTAEEATYVDQYFQENVYPVLTPMAVDSSRPFPLIRNKSLNIGAMVRKKNSDEELEFATVQVPSVLSRVVRIPSKGKACKIILLEEIIERNMDKLFLNYDIVCAHPFRIMRNADLSIDEDEAADLLKEIEKQLKKRQWGEAIRLEVENGMDKRLLKIIKKELNIEPENIYEIDGPLDLTVLMKIYGLEGFDHLKTPKYEPQQSPELPAGCNIFEEIRKGDILLHHPFQSFTPVVDFIRQAARDPEVLAIKQTLYRVSGNSPIIAALAQAAENGKQVTVLVELKARFDEENNIVWARMLEKAGCHVIYGLVGLKTHSKITLVVRREEDGIRRYVHLGTGNYNDATAKLYTDVGMLTCAERIGEDATAVFNMLSGYSEPLFWNKLALAPLWLKDKFLHLIEREKNYAREGKNAHIIAKMNSLCDKDIIRALYEASAAGVKIELIVRGICCLKVGIPGVSENISVRSIVGNFLEHSRIFYFANDDHYEIYCGSADWMPRNLERRVEILFPVDRPELKEELLHILNSQLKDNVKASILQPDGSYEKQDKRGKQLFNSQDAFCLEAIQKAKEAVGESAIESRTFIPETHHE
;
A
#
# COMPACT_ATOMS: atom_id res chain seq x y z
N MET A 1 4.92 -41.98 -12.64
CA MET A 1 4.60 -41.52 -11.28
C MET A 1 3.55 -40.44 -11.42
N GLU A 2 2.45 -40.57 -10.70
CA GLU A 2 1.42 -39.52 -10.66
C GLU A 2 2.01 -38.33 -9.93
N ILE A 3 1.87 -37.12 -10.50
CA ILE A 3 2.42 -35.87 -9.92
C ILE A 3 1.54 -35.47 -8.74
N ASP A 4 2.13 -35.35 -7.55
CA ASP A 4 1.45 -34.76 -6.40
C ASP A 4 1.63 -33.26 -6.41
N PHE A 5 0.64 -32.51 -6.92
CA PHE A 5 0.63 -31.05 -6.97
C PHE A 5 0.65 -30.37 -5.59
N LYS A 6 0.57 -31.14 -4.49
CA LYS A 6 0.67 -30.63 -3.12
C LYS A 6 2.10 -30.66 -2.57
N ASP A 7 3.05 -31.21 -3.31
CA ASP A 7 4.44 -31.31 -2.87
C ASP A 7 5.02 -29.91 -2.63
N PRO A 8 5.52 -29.61 -1.41
CA PRO A 8 6.07 -28.29 -1.05
C PRO A 8 7.17 -27.76 -1.98
N LYS A 9 7.89 -28.64 -2.69
CA LYS A 9 8.93 -28.25 -3.65
C LYS A 9 8.38 -27.39 -4.81
N TYR A 10 7.08 -27.47 -5.11
CA TYR A 10 6.41 -26.67 -6.16
C TYR A 10 5.98 -25.29 -5.70
N TYR A 11 6.23 -24.93 -4.45
CA TYR A 11 5.80 -23.67 -3.88
C TYR A 11 6.97 -22.85 -3.38
N THR A 12 6.81 -21.53 -3.40
CA THR A 12 7.73 -20.58 -2.78
C THR A 12 7.14 -20.11 -1.45
N ASN A 13 8.01 -19.97 -0.43
CA ASN A 13 7.59 -19.36 0.84
C ASN A 13 7.06 -17.95 0.63
N ARG A 14 5.99 -17.62 1.30
CA ARG A 14 5.28 -16.35 1.16
C ARG A 14 6.13 -15.15 1.57
N GLU A 15 6.86 -15.26 2.66
CA GLU A 15 7.63 -14.14 3.23
C GLU A 15 8.91 -13.89 2.41
N LEU A 16 9.57 -14.93 1.94
CA LEU A 16 10.69 -14.81 1.00
C LEU A 16 10.24 -14.21 -0.34
N SER A 17 9.06 -14.60 -0.83
CA SER A 17 8.47 -13.99 -2.04
C SER A 17 8.18 -12.50 -1.83
N TRP A 18 7.83 -12.07 -0.60
CA TRP A 18 7.68 -10.66 -0.27
C TRP A 18 9.01 -9.91 -0.34
N VAL A 19 10.10 -10.48 0.16
CA VAL A 19 11.44 -9.87 0.05
C VAL A 19 11.82 -9.68 -1.42
N LEU A 20 11.56 -10.68 -2.27
CA LEU A 20 11.76 -10.57 -3.73
C LEU A 20 10.91 -9.45 -4.35
N PHE A 21 9.73 -9.16 -3.82
CA PHE A 21 8.96 -8.01 -4.24
C PHE A 21 9.66 -6.69 -3.87
N ASP A 22 10.17 -6.57 -2.66
CA ASP A 22 10.86 -5.34 -2.24
C ASP A 22 12.18 -5.12 -3.01
N TYR A 23 12.88 -6.20 -3.39
CA TYR A 23 13.98 -6.12 -4.35
C TYR A 23 13.55 -5.53 -5.71
N ARG A 24 12.34 -5.87 -6.22
CA ARG A 24 11.84 -5.29 -7.48
C ARG A 24 11.58 -3.79 -7.34
N VAL A 25 11.07 -3.35 -6.20
CA VAL A 25 10.91 -1.91 -5.88
C VAL A 25 12.28 -1.23 -5.77
N LEU A 26 13.25 -1.87 -5.11
CA LEU A 26 14.63 -1.36 -5.00
C LEU A 26 15.31 -1.24 -6.37
N ASN A 27 15.03 -2.15 -7.31
CA ASN A 27 15.56 -2.09 -8.66
C ASN A 27 15.13 -0.83 -9.42
N GLU A 28 13.95 -0.27 -9.14
CA GLU A 28 13.55 1.04 -9.68
C GLU A 28 14.45 2.17 -9.14
N ALA A 29 14.86 2.11 -7.86
CA ALA A 29 15.82 3.07 -7.30
C ALA A 29 17.23 2.94 -7.91
N ARG A 30 17.57 1.76 -8.45
CA ARG A 30 18.87 1.45 -9.07
C ARG A 30 18.90 1.66 -10.58
N ASP A 31 17.74 1.78 -11.22
CA ASP A 31 17.64 1.98 -12.66
C ASP A 31 18.02 3.44 -13.02
N LYS A 32 19.15 3.56 -13.76
CA LYS A 32 19.69 4.86 -14.17
C LYS A 32 18.84 5.59 -15.22
N SER A 33 17.90 4.92 -15.86
CA SER A 33 16.96 5.53 -16.80
C SER A 33 15.85 6.32 -16.11
N ILE A 34 15.68 6.14 -14.80
CA ILE A 34 14.67 6.81 -13.98
C ILE A 34 15.24 8.14 -13.45
N PRO A 35 14.45 9.24 -13.43
CA PRO A 35 14.85 10.52 -12.87
C PRO A 35 15.35 10.39 -11.43
N LEU A 36 16.37 11.16 -11.05
CA LEU A 36 17.11 10.99 -9.81
C LEU A 36 16.21 11.05 -8.56
N PHE A 37 15.26 11.99 -8.51
CA PHE A 37 14.37 12.13 -7.35
C PHE A 37 13.33 10.99 -7.28
N GLU A 38 12.90 10.44 -8.41
CA GLU A 38 12.06 9.22 -8.40
C GLU A 38 12.82 8.04 -7.81
N ARG A 39 14.12 7.91 -8.10
CA ARG A 39 14.97 6.88 -7.51
C ARG A 39 15.09 7.04 -5.99
N LEU A 40 15.18 8.28 -5.46
CA LEU A 40 15.09 8.55 -4.02
C LEU A 40 13.75 8.11 -3.44
N LYS A 41 12.66 8.43 -4.13
CA LYS A 41 11.30 8.04 -3.72
C LYS A 41 11.18 6.51 -3.63
N PHE A 42 11.64 5.77 -4.64
CA PHE A 42 11.61 4.30 -4.62
C PHE A 42 12.45 3.72 -3.48
N LEU A 43 13.63 4.28 -3.21
CA LEU A 43 14.44 3.86 -2.07
C LEU A 43 13.74 4.11 -0.73
N SER A 44 13.07 5.25 -0.58
CA SER A 44 12.25 5.55 0.59
C SER A 44 11.07 4.56 0.75
N ILE A 45 10.44 4.17 -0.37
CA ILE A 45 9.33 3.21 -0.37
C ILE A 45 9.82 1.84 0.10
N THR A 46 11.00 1.37 -0.33
CA THR A 46 11.54 0.08 0.14
C THR A 46 11.77 0.08 1.64
N ALA A 47 12.27 1.17 2.20
CA ALA A 47 12.45 1.28 3.65
C ALA A 47 11.12 1.27 4.41
N SER A 48 10.11 1.98 3.90
CA SER A 48 8.76 1.99 4.48
C SER A 48 8.10 0.61 4.41
N ASN A 49 8.23 -0.09 3.28
CA ASN A 49 7.74 -1.45 3.11
C ASN A 49 8.38 -2.41 4.11
N LEU A 50 9.70 -2.31 4.27
CA LEU A 50 10.46 -3.15 5.19
C LEU A 50 10.07 -2.89 6.65
N ASP A 51 9.83 -1.63 7.04
CA ASP A 51 9.30 -1.28 8.36
C ASP A 51 7.97 -2.00 8.64
N GLU A 52 7.02 -1.94 7.70
CA GLU A 52 5.73 -2.61 7.85
C GLU A 52 5.89 -4.13 7.91
N PHE A 53 6.78 -4.69 7.08
CA PHE A 53 7.06 -6.11 7.06
C PHE A 53 7.58 -6.62 8.42
N PHE A 54 8.52 -5.89 9.03
CA PHE A 54 9.01 -6.22 10.35
C PHE A 54 7.92 -6.16 11.41
N MET A 55 7.24 -5.03 11.50
CA MET A 55 6.23 -4.80 12.54
C MET A 55 5.09 -5.79 12.56
N ILE A 56 4.82 -6.45 11.42
CA ILE A 56 3.66 -7.32 11.25
C ILE A 56 4.06 -8.76 10.94
N ARG A 57 4.90 -8.97 9.93
CA ARG A 57 5.16 -10.34 9.43
C ARG A 57 6.29 -11.02 10.18
N VAL A 58 7.42 -10.34 10.34
CA VAL A 58 8.52 -10.86 11.16
C VAL A 58 8.06 -10.99 12.61
N ALA A 59 7.33 -9.99 13.11
CA ALA A 59 6.72 -10.04 14.44
C ALA A 59 5.81 -11.26 14.63
N SER A 60 4.89 -11.51 13.69
CA SER A 60 3.98 -12.67 13.76
C SER A 60 4.74 -14.01 13.71
N LEU A 61 5.80 -14.12 12.89
CA LEU A 61 6.66 -15.33 12.87
C LEU A 61 7.40 -15.51 14.19
N LYS A 62 7.86 -14.41 14.80
CA LYS A 62 8.53 -14.45 16.11
C LYS A 62 7.58 -14.87 17.22
N ASP A 63 6.35 -14.38 17.22
CA ASP A 63 5.30 -14.83 18.14
C ASP A 63 5.02 -16.33 18.00
N MET A 64 4.96 -16.84 16.75
CA MET A 64 4.80 -18.28 16.49
C MET A 64 5.99 -19.10 16.99
N GLU A 65 7.22 -18.62 16.78
CA GLU A 65 8.44 -19.27 17.29
C GLU A 65 8.42 -19.29 18.81
N ASN A 66 8.15 -18.18 19.49
CA ASN A 66 8.06 -18.07 20.93
C ASN A 66 6.98 -18.99 21.53
N ALA A 67 5.87 -19.19 20.79
CA ALA A 67 4.81 -20.14 21.16
C ALA A 67 5.15 -21.60 20.86
N GLY A 68 6.34 -21.91 20.31
CA GLY A 68 6.74 -23.27 19.95
C GLY A 68 5.96 -23.90 18.77
N TYR A 69 5.42 -23.05 17.88
CA TYR A 69 4.63 -23.51 16.75
C TYR A 69 5.54 -24.13 15.66
N THR A 70 5.27 -25.37 15.26
CA THR A 70 6.10 -26.14 14.35
C THR A 70 5.44 -26.54 13.03
N LYS A 71 4.18 -26.13 12.82
CA LYS A 71 3.47 -26.45 11.58
C LYS A 71 4.16 -25.75 10.40
N LYS A 72 4.40 -26.53 9.35
CA LYS A 72 5.03 -26.06 8.12
C LYS A 72 4.05 -25.28 7.25
N ASP A 73 4.57 -24.28 6.55
CA ASP A 73 3.84 -23.52 5.55
C ASP A 73 3.68 -24.29 4.23
N ILE A 74 3.16 -23.63 3.20
CA ILE A 74 2.95 -24.21 1.85
C ILE A 74 4.27 -24.67 1.19
N ALA A 75 5.39 -24.02 1.51
CA ALA A 75 6.73 -24.36 0.99
C ALA A 75 7.49 -25.36 1.89
N GLY A 76 6.84 -25.86 2.94
CA GLY A 76 7.41 -26.85 3.84
C GLY A 76 8.33 -26.30 4.93
N MET A 77 8.28 -24.99 5.22
CA MET A 77 9.13 -24.33 6.21
C MET A 77 8.38 -24.07 7.53
N THR A 78 9.03 -24.34 8.66
CA THR A 78 8.58 -23.94 10.00
C THR A 78 8.81 -22.44 10.22
N PRO A 79 8.15 -21.76 11.21
CA PRO A 79 8.42 -20.35 11.52
C PRO A 79 9.89 -20.06 11.79
N THR A 80 10.60 -20.91 12.52
CA THR A 80 12.04 -20.76 12.80
C THR A 80 12.88 -20.85 11.53
N GLU A 81 12.57 -21.79 10.62
CA GLU A 81 13.26 -21.91 9.32
C GLU A 81 13.01 -20.67 8.44
N GLN A 82 11.78 -20.15 8.46
CA GLN A 82 11.43 -18.92 7.76
C GLN A 82 12.21 -17.71 8.30
N LEU A 83 12.26 -17.52 9.62
CA LEU A 83 13.02 -16.43 10.26
C LEU A 83 14.50 -16.51 9.91
N LYS A 84 15.13 -17.68 9.96
CA LYS A 84 16.54 -17.84 9.57
C LYS A 84 16.80 -17.46 8.13
N ALA A 85 15.95 -17.88 7.20
CA ALA A 85 16.10 -17.52 5.79
C ALA A 85 15.87 -16.01 5.58
N LEU A 86 14.87 -15.43 6.25
CA LEU A 86 14.56 -14.00 6.17
C LEU A 86 15.70 -13.14 6.70
N HIS A 87 16.37 -13.53 7.78
CA HIS A 87 17.51 -12.77 8.29
C HIS A 87 18.60 -12.59 7.25
N VAL A 88 18.97 -13.65 6.53
CA VAL A 88 19.97 -13.58 5.46
C VAL A 88 19.51 -12.62 4.36
N GLU A 89 18.34 -12.85 3.79
CA GLU A 89 17.81 -12.07 2.67
C GLU A 89 17.60 -10.59 3.02
N ILE A 90 17.15 -10.30 4.24
CA ILE A 90 16.88 -8.91 4.64
C ILE A 90 18.18 -8.16 4.93
N HIS A 91 19.20 -8.79 5.52
CA HIS A 91 20.52 -8.16 5.67
C HIS A 91 21.09 -7.78 4.30
N GLU A 92 21.04 -8.68 3.31
CA GLU A 92 21.47 -8.39 1.94
C GLU A 92 20.66 -7.25 1.30
N LEU A 93 19.34 -7.25 1.51
CA LEU A 93 18.46 -6.17 1.02
C LEU A 93 18.84 -4.81 1.61
N VAL A 94 19.07 -4.74 2.94
CA VAL A 94 19.46 -3.52 3.65
C VAL A 94 20.83 -3.04 3.18
N ASP A 95 21.82 -3.92 3.05
CA ASP A 95 23.13 -3.58 2.51
C ASP A 95 23.01 -2.99 1.10
N LEU A 96 22.13 -3.55 0.27
CA LEU A 96 21.90 -3.07 -1.07
C LEU A 96 21.18 -1.71 -1.09
N GLN A 97 20.24 -1.47 -0.18
CA GLN A 97 19.60 -0.16 0.00
C GLN A 97 20.65 0.91 0.30
N TYR A 98 21.51 0.70 1.29
CA TYR A 98 22.53 1.67 1.69
C TYR A 98 23.68 1.79 0.67
N SER A 99 24.07 0.70 0.03
CA SER A 99 24.98 0.76 -1.12
C SER A 99 24.40 1.59 -2.27
N THR A 100 23.10 1.48 -2.54
CA THR A 100 22.42 2.29 -3.56
C THR A 100 22.40 3.77 -3.16
N TYR A 101 22.09 4.08 -1.91
CA TYR A 101 22.14 5.43 -1.37
C TYR A 101 23.55 6.04 -1.49
N ASN A 102 24.53 5.39 -0.85
CA ASN A 102 25.88 5.95 -0.69
C ASN A 102 26.66 6.03 -2.01
N ARG A 103 26.62 4.97 -2.84
CA ARG A 103 27.47 4.85 -4.03
C ARG A 103 26.83 5.35 -5.32
N SER A 104 25.51 5.42 -5.36
CA SER A 104 24.79 5.82 -6.58
C SER A 104 24.04 7.14 -6.43
N LEU A 105 23.19 7.29 -5.40
CA LEU A 105 22.30 8.44 -5.32
C LEU A 105 22.99 9.66 -4.72
N LEU A 106 23.70 9.51 -3.63
CA LEU A 106 24.34 10.61 -2.93
C LEU A 106 25.32 11.41 -3.81
N PRO A 107 26.24 10.78 -4.58
CA PRO A 107 27.12 11.51 -5.49
C PRO A 107 26.36 12.23 -6.62
N LEU A 108 25.23 11.67 -7.08
CA LEU A 108 24.41 12.31 -8.10
C LEU A 108 23.63 13.50 -7.55
N LEU A 109 23.17 13.44 -6.31
CA LEU A 109 22.54 14.57 -5.63
C LEU A 109 23.52 15.73 -5.50
N GLU A 110 24.73 15.46 -5.04
CA GLU A 110 25.79 16.45 -4.91
C GLU A 110 26.12 17.11 -6.27
N LYS A 111 26.28 16.31 -7.32
CA LYS A 111 26.48 16.81 -8.68
C LYS A 111 25.34 17.70 -9.18
N ASN A 112 24.12 17.49 -8.72
CA ASN A 112 22.93 18.26 -9.06
C ASN A 112 22.64 19.41 -8.07
N GLY A 113 23.60 19.75 -7.20
CA GLY A 113 23.52 20.90 -6.32
C GLY A 113 22.74 20.68 -5.02
N LEU A 114 22.48 19.43 -4.64
CA LEU A 114 21.95 19.08 -3.32
C LEU A 114 23.04 18.41 -2.48
N HIS A 115 23.54 19.13 -1.47
CA HIS A 115 24.57 18.65 -0.56
C HIS A 115 23.92 18.19 0.76
N ILE A 116 24.12 16.94 1.12
CA ILE A 116 23.64 16.37 2.39
C ILE A 116 24.86 16.25 3.32
N VAL A 117 24.84 16.99 4.41
CA VAL A 117 25.88 16.87 5.46
C VAL A 117 25.70 15.52 6.12
N ARG A 118 26.72 14.67 6.00
CA ARG A 118 26.69 13.30 6.56
C ARG A 118 27.11 13.26 8.01
N GLU A 119 28.07 14.10 8.39
CA GLU A 119 28.69 14.18 9.70
C GLU A 119 28.83 15.67 10.05
N HIS A 120 28.42 16.05 11.26
CA HIS A 120 28.41 17.46 11.67
C HIS A 120 29.81 18.07 11.76
N GLU A 121 30.90 17.28 11.79
CA GLU A 121 32.29 17.73 11.72
C GLU A 121 32.65 18.33 10.35
N GLN A 122 31.88 18.00 9.31
CA GLN A 122 32.10 18.53 7.94
C GLN A 122 31.57 19.95 7.75
N LEU A 123 30.90 20.52 8.76
CA LEU A 123 30.39 21.88 8.71
C LEU A 123 31.53 22.92 8.73
N THR A 124 31.41 23.94 7.89
CA THR A 124 32.26 25.11 8.01
C THR A 124 31.93 25.90 9.29
N ALA A 125 32.81 26.80 9.70
CA ALA A 125 32.59 27.60 10.91
C ALA A 125 31.30 28.45 10.85
N GLU A 126 30.96 29.02 9.68
CA GLU A 126 29.71 29.77 9.47
C GLU A 126 28.49 28.87 9.59
N GLU A 127 28.53 27.69 8.97
CA GLU A 127 27.47 26.69 9.00
C GLU A 127 27.27 26.11 10.41
N ALA A 128 28.37 25.82 11.09
CA ALA A 128 28.36 25.36 12.47
C ALA A 128 27.69 26.39 13.40
N THR A 129 28.00 27.68 13.22
CA THR A 129 27.35 28.76 14.00
C THR A 129 25.86 28.80 13.75
N TYR A 130 25.43 28.67 12.48
CA TYR A 130 24.00 28.63 12.14
C TYR A 130 23.30 27.41 12.77
N VAL A 131 23.92 26.22 12.67
CA VAL A 131 23.37 24.97 13.20
C VAL A 131 23.26 25.03 14.73
N ASP A 132 24.27 25.59 15.40
CA ASP A 132 24.28 25.77 16.87
C ASP A 132 23.21 26.78 17.33
N GLN A 133 22.99 27.84 16.56
CA GLN A 133 21.92 28.79 16.83
C GLN A 133 20.54 28.14 16.58
N TYR A 134 20.37 27.42 15.46
CA TYR A 134 19.14 26.69 15.17
C TYR A 134 18.81 25.66 16.26
N PHE A 135 19.82 24.95 16.75
CA PHE A 135 19.67 24.02 17.88
C PHE A 135 19.13 24.78 19.11
N GLN A 136 19.76 25.87 19.49
CA GLN A 136 19.40 26.60 20.71
C GLN A 136 17.97 27.20 20.65
N GLU A 137 17.56 27.69 19.49
CA GLU A 137 16.29 28.41 19.32
C GLU A 137 15.12 27.45 19.05
N ASN A 138 15.34 26.37 18.29
CA ASN A 138 14.26 25.53 17.76
C ASN A 138 14.27 24.10 18.29
N VAL A 139 15.42 23.54 18.61
CA VAL A 139 15.55 22.12 18.95
C VAL A 139 15.65 21.90 20.46
N TYR A 140 16.54 22.64 21.13
CA TYR A 140 16.78 22.49 22.55
C TYR A 140 15.51 22.58 23.42
N PRO A 141 14.59 23.54 23.20
CA PRO A 141 13.37 23.66 24.01
C PRO A 141 12.41 22.46 23.91
N VAL A 142 12.56 21.64 22.88
CA VAL A 142 11.68 20.49 22.60
C VAL A 142 12.26 19.19 23.15
N LEU A 143 13.57 19.15 23.42
CA LEU A 143 14.27 17.95 23.83
C LEU A 143 14.07 17.62 25.30
N THR A 144 14.01 16.31 25.59
CA THR A 144 14.04 15.80 26.98
C THR A 144 15.16 14.77 27.09
N PRO A 145 16.36 15.20 27.51
CA PRO A 145 17.47 14.28 27.75
C PRO A 145 17.20 13.39 28.98
N MET A 146 17.58 12.13 28.90
CA MET A 146 17.40 11.15 29.96
C MET A 146 18.73 10.46 30.24
N ALA A 147 19.18 10.46 31.51
CA ALA A 147 20.28 9.66 31.97
C ALA A 147 19.76 8.48 32.80
N VAL A 148 20.40 7.33 32.67
CA VAL A 148 20.04 6.09 33.36
C VAL A 148 20.97 5.84 34.51
N ASP A 149 20.41 5.74 35.72
CA ASP A 149 21.14 5.38 36.95
C ASP A 149 20.27 4.48 37.85
N SER A 150 20.71 4.21 39.06
CA SER A 150 19.99 3.35 40.02
C SER A 150 18.58 3.86 40.38
N SER A 151 18.32 5.15 40.21
CA SER A 151 17.00 5.78 40.47
C SER A 151 16.18 6.05 39.25
N ARG A 152 16.79 6.00 38.06
CA ARG A 152 16.19 6.27 36.75
C ARG A 152 16.43 5.08 35.83
N PRO A 153 15.44 4.17 35.67
CA PRO A 153 15.57 2.99 34.84
C PRO A 153 15.70 3.37 33.36
N PHE A 154 16.12 2.39 32.54
CA PHE A 154 16.19 2.55 31.11
C PHE A 154 14.84 3.03 30.54
N PRO A 155 14.81 4.11 29.74
CA PRO A 155 13.57 4.70 29.26
C PRO A 155 12.83 3.79 28.27
N LEU A 156 11.52 3.91 28.27
CA LEU A 156 10.70 3.23 27.28
C LEU A 156 10.86 3.89 25.91
N ILE A 157 11.63 3.25 25.04
CA ILE A 157 11.84 3.70 23.67
C ILE A 157 10.63 3.33 22.80
N ARG A 158 10.00 4.31 22.16
CA ARG A 158 8.81 4.12 21.32
C ARG A 158 9.13 3.40 20.02
N ASN A 159 8.14 2.68 19.51
CA ASN A 159 8.23 2.06 18.19
C ASN A 159 8.55 3.10 17.10
N LYS A 160 9.50 2.79 16.23
CA LYS A 160 9.99 3.62 15.10
C LYS A 160 10.63 4.95 15.51
N SER A 161 10.83 5.23 16.81
CA SER A 161 11.50 6.44 17.20
C SER A 161 13.01 6.37 16.91
N LEU A 162 13.55 7.48 16.42
CA LEU A 162 14.99 7.70 16.30
C LEU A 162 15.49 8.35 17.59
N ASN A 163 16.59 7.84 18.13
CA ASN A 163 17.14 8.29 19.39
C ASN A 163 18.66 8.42 19.24
N ILE A 164 19.27 9.28 20.03
CA ILE A 164 20.70 9.33 20.20
C ILE A 164 21.01 8.74 21.57
N GLY A 165 21.81 7.68 21.59
CA GLY A 165 22.36 7.09 22.80
C GLY A 165 23.75 7.60 23.03
N ALA A 166 24.14 7.84 24.31
CA ALA A 166 25.44 8.31 24.65
C ALA A 166 25.98 7.58 25.89
N MET A 167 27.31 7.44 25.97
CA MET A 167 28.01 7.13 27.18
C MET A 167 28.53 8.44 27.77
N VAL A 168 28.16 8.71 29.00
CA VAL A 168 28.49 9.96 29.70
C VAL A 168 29.25 9.68 30.97
N ARG A 169 30.15 10.60 31.38
CA ARG A 169 30.89 10.56 32.61
C ARG A 169 30.65 11.85 33.39
N LYS A 170 30.34 11.75 34.65
CA LYS A 170 30.17 12.91 35.53
C LYS A 170 31.46 13.71 35.62
N LYS A 171 31.39 15.02 35.40
CA LYS A 171 32.57 15.91 35.49
C LYS A 171 33.21 15.86 36.86
N ASN A 172 34.53 15.84 36.89
CA ASN A 172 35.32 15.79 38.10
C ASN A 172 35.10 14.54 39.00
N SER A 173 34.70 13.42 38.38
CA SER A 173 34.50 12.14 39.05
C SER A 173 35.17 11.01 38.26
N ASP A 174 35.74 10.02 38.98
CA ASP A 174 36.22 8.76 38.40
C ASP A 174 35.13 7.68 38.39
N GLU A 175 33.86 8.07 38.50
CA GLU A 175 32.72 7.16 38.47
C GLU A 175 32.58 6.41 37.13
N GLU A 176 31.86 5.28 37.17
CA GLU A 176 31.57 4.47 35.99
C GLU A 176 30.80 5.28 34.94
N LEU A 177 30.92 4.85 33.67
CA LEU A 177 30.20 5.45 32.60
C LEU A 177 28.68 5.15 32.72
N GLU A 178 27.89 6.18 32.60
CA GLU A 178 26.42 6.09 32.59
C GLU A 178 25.87 6.12 31.15
N PHE A 179 24.74 5.45 30.95
CA PHE A 179 23.98 5.56 29.69
C PHE A 179 23.09 6.78 29.76
N ALA A 180 23.09 7.54 28.67
CA ALA A 180 22.15 8.64 28.47
C ALA A 180 21.52 8.55 27.07
N THR A 181 20.33 9.09 26.91
CA THR A 181 19.66 9.12 25.60
C THR A 181 18.77 10.34 25.46
N VAL A 182 18.57 10.74 24.22
CA VAL A 182 17.60 11.77 23.83
C VAL A 182 16.87 11.32 22.57
N GLN A 183 15.55 11.45 22.57
CA GLN A 183 14.75 11.14 21.38
C GLN A 183 14.84 12.29 20.38
N VAL A 184 15.05 11.96 19.11
CA VAL A 184 14.92 12.92 17.99
C VAL A 184 13.44 13.25 17.82
N PRO A 185 13.00 14.52 18.01
CA PRO A 185 11.58 14.85 18.07
C PRO A 185 10.94 14.84 16.69
N SER A 186 9.93 14.00 16.51
CA SER A 186 9.19 13.88 15.24
C SER A 186 8.29 15.09 14.90
N VAL A 187 8.07 15.98 15.87
CA VAL A 187 7.31 17.23 15.66
C VAL A 187 8.11 18.30 14.92
N LEU A 188 9.44 18.16 14.88
CA LEU A 188 10.34 19.02 14.12
C LEU A 188 10.65 18.39 12.75
N SER A 189 11.01 19.23 11.79
CA SER A 189 11.48 18.76 10.49
C SER A 189 12.82 18.03 10.66
N ARG A 190 12.91 16.78 10.22
CA ARG A 190 14.16 16.02 10.23
C ARG A 190 15.18 16.54 9.22
N VAL A 191 14.71 17.20 8.13
CA VAL A 191 15.55 17.82 7.11
C VAL A 191 15.62 19.33 7.37
N VAL A 192 16.81 19.81 7.68
CA VAL A 192 17.06 21.24 7.97
C VAL A 192 17.93 21.82 6.88
N ARG A 193 17.48 22.92 6.24
CA ARG A 193 18.28 23.64 5.25
C ARG A 193 19.28 24.54 5.93
N ILE A 194 20.53 24.48 5.49
CA ILE A 194 21.59 25.39 5.89
C ILE A 194 21.65 26.53 4.86
N PRO A 195 21.68 27.81 5.28
CA PRO A 195 21.86 28.92 4.35
C PRO A 195 23.16 28.77 3.56
N SER A 196 23.09 28.83 2.24
CA SER A 196 24.25 28.72 1.36
C SER A 196 24.40 29.95 0.47
N LYS A 197 25.64 30.37 0.23
CA LYS A 197 25.93 31.45 -0.74
C LYS A 197 25.89 30.84 -2.15
N GLY A 198 24.80 31.01 -2.90
CA GLY A 198 24.66 30.52 -4.27
C GLY A 198 23.41 29.69 -4.54
N LYS A 199 23.43 28.90 -5.64
CA LYS A 199 22.30 28.07 -6.08
C LYS A 199 22.27 26.69 -5.43
N ALA A 200 23.34 26.28 -4.72
CA ALA A 200 23.41 24.96 -4.08
C ALA A 200 22.49 24.91 -2.84
N CYS A 201 21.72 23.84 -2.75
CA CYS A 201 20.92 23.53 -1.56
C CYS A 201 21.74 22.63 -0.63
N LYS A 202 22.03 23.10 0.57
CA LYS A 202 22.72 22.31 1.60
C LYS A 202 21.74 21.95 2.72
N ILE A 203 21.70 20.68 3.12
CA ILE A 203 20.83 20.19 4.18
C ILE A 203 21.64 19.38 5.20
N ILE A 204 21.14 19.36 6.43
CA ILE A 204 21.62 18.52 7.51
C ILE A 204 20.42 17.82 8.16
N LEU A 205 20.62 16.62 8.67
CA LEU A 205 19.58 15.91 9.39
C LEU A 205 19.54 16.34 10.87
N LEU A 206 18.36 16.28 11.46
CA LEU A 206 18.12 16.76 12.81
C LEU A 206 18.95 15.99 13.88
N GLU A 207 19.15 14.69 13.66
CA GLU A 207 20.01 13.86 14.51
C GLU A 207 21.45 14.38 14.57
N GLU A 208 22.02 14.80 13.44
CA GLU A 208 23.38 15.38 13.39
C GLU A 208 23.46 16.69 14.16
N ILE A 209 22.41 17.51 14.11
CA ILE A 209 22.31 18.75 14.89
C ILE A 209 22.28 18.47 16.38
N ILE A 210 21.53 17.44 16.79
CA ILE A 210 21.41 17.06 18.20
C ILE A 210 22.73 16.45 18.68
N GLU A 211 23.31 15.53 17.92
CA GLU A 211 24.57 14.85 18.26
C GLU A 211 25.70 15.86 18.49
N ARG A 212 25.83 16.83 17.58
CA ARG A 212 26.78 17.94 17.69
C ARG A 212 26.64 18.73 18.99
N ASN A 213 25.45 18.81 19.58
CA ASN A 213 25.12 19.64 20.73
C ASN A 213 24.79 18.81 22.00
N MET A 214 25.18 17.54 22.03
CA MET A 214 24.93 16.67 23.20
C MET A 214 25.54 17.21 24.51
N ASP A 215 26.68 17.88 24.44
CA ASP A 215 27.36 18.53 25.58
C ASP A 215 26.50 19.63 26.23
N LYS A 216 25.66 20.30 25.46
CA LYS A 216 24.71 21.31 25.94
C LYS A 216 23.47 20.71 26.61
N LEU A 217 23.18 19.44 26.37
CA LEU A 217 22.09 18.72 27.01
C LEU A 217 22.49 18.13 28.36
N PHE A 218 23.76 17.74 28.52
CA PHE A 218 24.30 17.07 29.70
C PHE A 218 25.42 17.90 30.33
N LEU A 219 25.09 19.10 30.80
CA LEU A 219 26.06 20.12 31.25
C LEU A 219 27.05 19.66 32.33
N ASN A 220 26.63 18.73 33.20
CA ASN A 220 27.45 18.20 34.29
C ASN A 220 28.22 16.92 33.93
N TYR A 221 28.19 16.54 32.65
CA TYR A 221 28.82 15.33 32.15
C TYR A 221 29.74 15.63 30.96
N ASP A 222 30.74 14.80 30.80
CA ASP A 222 31.56 14.71 29.60
C ASP A 222 30.96 13.62 28.69
N ILE A 223 30.73 13.93 27.45
CA ILE A 223 30.22 12.98 26.45
C ILE A 223 31.40 12.14 25.95
N VAL A 224 31.38 10.85 26.22
CA VAL A 224 32.46 9.92 25.80
C VAL A 224 32.20 9.42 24.37
N CYS A 225 30.97 9.12 24.06
CA CYS A 225 30.50 8.83 22.69
C CYS A 225 29.01 9.11 22.61
N ALA A 226 28.55 9.41 21.41
CA ALA A 226 27.12 9.55 21.07
C ALA A 226 26.88 8.92 19.70
N HIS A 227 25.77 8.19 19.54
CA HIS A 227 25.42 7.52 18.30
C HIS A 227 23.92 7.41 18.16
N PRO A 228 23.37 7.61 16.97
CA PRO A 228 21.96 7.38 16.68
C PRO A 228 21.61 5.87 16.69
N PHE A 229 20.42 5.56 17.17
CA PHE A 229 19.81 4.23 17.06
C PHE A 229 18.30 4.31 16.89
N ARG A 230 17.74 3.28 16.29
CA ARG A 230 16.30 3.18 16.02
C ARG A 230 15.81 1.78 16.30
N ILE A 231 14.63 1.65 16.89
CA ILE A 231 14.02 0.35 17.16
C ILE A 231 12.70 0.18 16.44
N MET A 232 12.38 -1.06 16.11
CA MET A 232 11.03 -1.46 15.71
C MET A 232 10.48 -2.48 16.70
N ARG A 233 9.20 -2.34 16.96
CA ARG A 233 8.46 -3.21 17.88
C ARG A 233 7.37 -3.97 17.16
N ASN A 234 7.00 -5.11 17.72
CA ASN A 234 5.80 -5.84 17.30
C ASN A 234 4.59 -4.89 17.41
N ALA A 235 3.94 -4.65 16.27
CA ALA A 235 2.78 -3.77 16.16
C ALA A 235 1.55 -4.53 15.63
N ASP A 236 1.58 -5.86 15.60
CA ASP A 236 0.42 -6.65 15.25
C ASP A 236 -0.59 -6.63 16.42
N LEU A 237 -1.82 -6.23 16.13
CA LEU A 237 -2.88 -6.15 17.15
C LEU A 237 -3.58 -7.51 17.25
N SER A 238 -3.51 -8.11 18.41
CA SER A 238 -4.38 -9.22 18.81
C SER A 238 -5.60 -8.65 19.53
N ILE A 239 -6.79 -8.74 18.93
CA ILE A 239 -8.04 -8.29 19.54
C ILE A 239 -8.90 -9.53 19.72
N ASP A 240 -9.33 -9.80 20.95
CA ASP A 240 -10.38 -10.77 21.22
C ASP A 240 -11.73 -10.10 20.96
N GLU A 241 -12.27 -10.38 19.77
CA GLU A 241 -13.53 -9.76 19.30
C GLU A 241 -14.75 -10.39 19.95
N ASP A 242 -14.66 -11.66 20.32
CA ASP A 242 -15.78 -12.42 20.89
C ASP A 242 -16.10 -11.98 22.33
N GLU A 243 -15.09 -11.50 23.06
CA GLU A 243 -15.23 -10.98 24.43
C GLU A 243 -15.43 -9.45 24.49
N ALA A 244 -15.27 -8.74 23.35
CA ALA A 244 -15.36 -7.29 23.32
C ALA A 244 -16.81 -6.81 23.29
N ALA A 245 -17.32 -6.33 24.40
CA ALA A 245 -18.64 -5.68 24.48
C ALA A 245 -18.75 -4.39 23.65
N ASP A 246 -17.60 -3.74 23.35
CA ASP A 246 -17.49 -2.52 22.56
C ASP A 246 -16.17 -2.58 21.76
N LEU A 247 -16.26 -3.00 20.51
CA LEU A 247 -15.12 -3.19 19.60
C LEU A 247 -14.31 -1.90 19.43
N LEU A 248 -14.96 -0.75 19.34
CA LEU A 248 -14.29 0.55 19.17
C LEU A 248 -13.39 0.88 20.36
N LYS A 249 -13.87 0.69 21.59
CA LYS A 249 -13.06 0.92 22.79
C LYS A 249 -11.91 -0.06 22.93
N GLU A 250 -12.11 -1.32 22.56
CA GLU A 250 -11.03 -2.31 22.62
C GLU A 250 -9.94 -1.99 21.59
N ILE A 251 -10.30 -1.56 20.38
CA ILE A 251 -9.32 -1.08 19.38
C ILE A 251 -8.55 0.12 19.92
N GLU A 252 -9.20 1.13 20.50
CA GLU A 252 -8.54 2.30 21.10
C GLU A 252 -7.53 1.90 22.19
N LYS A 253 -7.87 0.90 23.01
CA LYS A 253 -6.98 0.38 24.06
C LYS A 253 -5.77 -0.35 23.46
N GLN A 254 -5.98 -1.19 22.45
CA GLN A 254 -4.90 -1.93 21.80
C GLN A 254 -3.96 -0.99 21.00
N LEU A 255 -4.47 0.07 20.38
CA LEU A 255 -3.65 1.09 19.71
C LEU A 255 -2.62 1.72 20.65
N LYS A 256 -3.01 1.99 21.91
CA LYS A 256 -2.08 2.50 22.94
C LYS A 256 -0.98 1.49 23.28
N LYS A 257 -1.28 0.19 23.27
CA LYS A 257 -0.30 -0.88 23.55
C LYS A 257 0.68 -1.12 22.39
N ARG A 258 0.27 -0.87 21.14
CA ARG A 258 1.10 -1.08 19.93
C ARG A 258 2.48 -0.42 20.00
N GLN A 259 2.61 0.68 20.71
CA GLN A 259 3.87 1.41 20.86
C GLN A 259 4.89 0.68 21.75
N TRP A 260 4.47 -0.35 22.50
CA TRP A 260 5.22 -1.01 23.58
C TRP A 260 5.38 -2.52 23.39
N GLY A 261 5.13 -3.04 22.19
CA GLY A 261 5.39 -4.43 21.86
C GLY A 261 6.87 -4.82 21.98
N GLU A 262 7.17 -6.11 21.91
CA GLU A 262 8.55 -6.62 21.92
C GLU A 262 9.40 -5.94 20.83
N ALA A 263 10.67 -5.63 21.13
CA ALA A 263 11.61 -5.11 20.15
C ALA A 263 12.00 -6.23 19.18
N ILE A 264 11.84 -6.00 17.88
CA ILE A 264 12.05 -7.01 16.81
C ILE A 264 13.14 -6.63 15.83
N ARG A 265 13.57 -5.36 15.83
CA ARG A 265 14.67 -4.85 15.01
C ARG A 265 15.34 -3.67 15.69
N LEU A 266 16.67 -3.65 15.66
CA LEU A 266 17.51 -2.54 16.12
C LEU A 266 18.39 -2.09 14.95
N GLU A 267 18.30 -0.84 14.58
CA GLU A 267 19.21 -0.17 13.66
C GLU A 267 20.16 0.70 14.47
N VAL A 268 21.45 0.58 14.21
CA VAL A 268 22.51 1.35 14.86
C VAL A 268 23.45 1.91 13.81
N GLU A 269 24.06 3.04 14.11
CA GLU A 269 25.10 3.60 13.27
C GLU A 269 26.31 2.64 13.18
N ASN A 270 26.85 2.52 11.97
CA ASN A 270 28.07 1.72 11.76
C ASN A 270 29.23 2.26 12.60
N GLY A 271 29.89 1.37 13.34
CA GLY A 271 30.98 1.75 14.25
C GLY A 271 30.52 2.26 15.61
N MET A 272 29.24 2.12 15.97
CA MET A 272 28.75 2.45 17.31
C MET A 272 29.64 1.84 18.40
N ASP A 273 29.89 2.61 19.48
CA ASP A 273 30.68 2.15 20.62
C ASP A 273 30.10 0.83 21.20
N LYS A 274 30.94 -0.18 21.30
CA LYS A 274 30.55 -1.52 21.75
C LYS A 274 29.94 -1.57 23.14
N ARG A 275 30.30 -0.65 24.02
CA ARG A 275 29.77 -0.56 25.40
C ARG A 275 28.32 -0.05 25.32
N LEU A 276 28.10 0.98 24.50
CA LEU A 276 26.78 1.54 24.25
C LEU A 276 25.85 0.47 23.60
N LEU A 277 26.32 -0.18 22.56
CA LEU A 277 25.56 -1.26 21.90
C LEU A 277 25.20 -2.41 22.86
N LYS A 278 26.14 -2.78 23.76
CA LYS A 278 25.92 -3.85 24.75
C LYS A 278 24.77 -3.48 25.71
N ILE A 279 24.70 -2.22 26.15
CA ILE A 279 23.62 -1.74 27.02
C ILE A 279 22.27 -1.77 26.25
N ILE A 280 22.21 -1.16 25.09
CA ILE A 280 20.98 -1.10 24.27
C ILE A 280 20.47 -2.51 23.97
N LYS A 281 21.36 -3.41 23.53
CA LYS A 281 21.01 -4.81 23.24
C LYS A 281 20.41 -5.51 24.45
N LYS A 282 21.03 -5.36 25.63
CA LYS A 282 20.56 -5.99 26.87
C LYS A 282 19.21 -5.46 27.30
N GLU A 283 19.05 -4.15 27.33
CA GLU A 283 17.82 -3.50 27.81
C GLU A 283 16.62 -3.71 26.88
N LEU A 284 16.87 -3.87 25.57
CA LEU A 284 15.84 -4.18 24.58
C LEU A 284 15.60 -5.69 24.41
N ASN A 285 16.43 -6.54 25.03
CA ASN A 285 16.40 -8.00 24.87
C ASN A 285 16.36 -8.44 23.41
N ILE A 286 17.27 -7.88 22.59
CA ILE A 286 17.27 -8.12 21.15
C ILE A 286 18.40 -9.07 20.75
N GLU A 287 18.08 -10.03 19.86
CA GLU A 287 19.05 -11.01 19.38
C GLU A 287 19.98 -10.40 18.31
N PRO A 288 21.24 -10.90 18.19
CA PRO A 288 22.24 -10.36 17.27
C PRO A 288 21.78 -10.27 15.82
N GLU A 289 21.05 -11.25 15.33
CA GLU A 289 20.54 -11.32 13.96
C GLU A 289 19.50 -10.24 13.64
N ASN A 290 18.92 -9.61 14.65
CA ASN A 290 17.97 -8.51 14.53
C ASN A 290 18.63 -7.12 14.63
N ILE A 291 19.98 -7.06 14.69
CA ILE A 291 20.76 -5.82 14.75
C ILE A 291 21.32 -5.51 13.37
N TYR A 292 21.08 -4.30 12.90
CA TYR A 292 21.50 -3.78 11.59
C TYR A 292 22.46 -2.60 11.82
N GLU A 293 23.75 -2.80 11.46
CA GLU A 293 24.74 -1.74 11.47
C GLU A 293 24.64 -0.96 10.15
N ILE A 294 24.38 0.34 10.24
CA ILE A 294 23.99 1.18 9.10
C ILE A 294 25.07 2.21 8.81
N ASP A 295 25.59 2.20 7.58
CA ASP A 295 26.45 3.26 7.05
C ASP A 295 25.60 4.31 6.30
N GLY A 296 25.12 5.30 7.04
CA GLY A 296 24.25 6.37 6.51
C GLY A 296 23.12 6.73 7.47
N PRO A 297 22.16 7.53 7.01
CA PRO A 297 21.07 7.96 7.88
C PRO A 297 20.20 6.77 8.27
N LEU A 298 19.94 6.58 9.56
CA LEU A 298 18.96 5.60 9.99
C LEU A 298 17.58 5.99 9.46
N ASP A 299 16.76 5.00 9.08
CA ASP A 299 15.43 5.26 8.52
C ASP A 299 15.44 6.06 7.20
N LEU A 300 15.67 5.36 6.09
CA LEU A 300 15.66 5.94 4.74
C LEU A 300 14.29 6.50 4.31
N THR A 301 13.24 6.37 5.11
CA THR A 301 11.96 7.05 4.82
C THR A 301 12.11 8.57 4.80
N VAL A 302 13.15 9.13 5.41
CA VAL A 302 13.52 10.55 5.34
C VAL A 302 13.72 11.03 3.91
N LEU A 303 14.11 10.16 2.98
CA LEU A 303 14.30 10.50 1.57
C LEU A 303 13.02 11.00 0.90
N MET A 304 11.84 10.64 1.42
CA MET A 304 10.57 11.19 0.96
C MET A 304 10.43 12.70 1.28
N LYS A 305 11.03 13.16 2.38
CA LYS A 305 11.10 14.60 2.71
C LYS A 305 12.07 15.33 1.77
N ILE A 306 13.18 14.67 1.42
CA ILE A 306 14.15 15.20 0.44
C ILE A 306 13.52 15.27 -0.95
N TYR A 307 12.74 14.24 -1.37
CA TYR A 307 11.95 14.27 -2.61
C TYR A 307 11.02 15.49 -2.67
N GLY A 308 10.46 15.93 -1.54
CA GLY A 308 9.58 17.08 -1.42
C GLY A 308 10.29 18.45 -1.49
N LEU A 309 11.62 18.52 -1.57
CA LEU A 309 12.34 19.77 -1.65
C LEU A 309 12.02 20.51 -2.96
N GLU A 310 11.86 21.84 -2.85
CA GLU A 310 11.64 22.73 -3.98
C GLU A 310 12.93 23.00 -4.76
N GLY A 311 12.80 23.27 -6.05
CA GLY A 311 13.91 23.63 -6.94
C GLY A 311 14.51 22.42 -7.70
N PHE A 312 14.00 21.22 -7.49
CA PHE A 312 14.50 19.98 -8.11
C PHE A 312 13.47 19.29 -9.03
N ASP A 313 12.46 20.02 -9.50
CA ASP A 313 11.39 19.44 -10.31
C ASP A 313 11.88 18.86 -11.65
N HIS A 314 12.99 19.39 -12.18
CA HIS A 314 13.67 18.87 -13.37
C HIS A 314 14.30 17.48 -13.16
N LEU A 315 14.42 17.02 -11.92
CA LEU A 315 14.93 15.68 -11.54
C LEU A 315 13.78 14.71 -11.16
N LYS A 316 12.55 15.13 -11.37
CA LYS A 316 11.33 14.33 -11.10
C LYS A 316 10.61 13.97 -12.40
N THR A 317 9.82 12.93 -12.37
CA THR A 317 8.86 12.65 -13.44
C THR A 317 7.77 13.73 -13.44
N PRO A 318 7.40 14.29 -14.59
CA PRO A 318 6.26 15.21 -14.67
C PRO A 318 5.01 14.58 -14.06
N LYS A 319 4.32 15.36 -13.23
CA LYS A 319 3.11 14.88 -12.58
C LYS A 319 2.02 14.64 -13.62
N TYR A 320 1.46 13.45 -13.63
CA TYR A 320 0.29 13.14 -14.44
C TYR A 320 -0.97 13.67 -13.76
N GLU A 321 -1.80 14.37 -14.53
CA GLU A 321 -3.13 14.79 -14.07
C GLU A 321 -4.20 13.86 -14.67
N PRO A 322 -4.99 13.19 -13.81
CA PRO A 322 -6.04 12.29 -14.25
C PRO A 322 -7.06 12.97 -15.17
N GLN A 323 -7.36 12.33 -16.28
CA GLN A 323 -8.23 12.91 -17.32
C GLN A 323 -9.72 12.69 -17.03
N GLN A 324 -10.56 13.57 -17.52
CA GLN A 324 -12.01 13.40 -17.48
C GLN A 324 -12.46 12.22 -18.33
N SER A 325 -13.38 11.39 -17.81
CA SER A 325 -14.00 10.35 -18.62
C SER A 325 -14.93 10.98 -19.67
N PRO A 326 -14.82 10.60 -20.95
CA PRO A 326 -15.76 11.05 -21.99
C PRO A 326 -17.23 10.71 -21.69
N GLU A 327 -17.48 9.57 -21.05
CA GLU A 327 -18.84 9.10 -20.72
C GLU A 327 -19.45 9.88 -19.54
N LEU A 328 -18.64 10.59 -18.76
CA LEU A 328 -19.06 11.38 -17.59
C LEU A 328 -18.48 12.79 -17.67
N PRO A 329 -18.97 13.64 -18.57
CA PRO A 329 -18.51 15.02 -18.70
C PRO A 329 -18.80 15.80 -17.40
N ALA A 330 -18.00 16.84 -17.15
CA ALA A 330 -18.15 17.68 -15.96
C ALA A 330 -19.56 18.29 -15.89
N GLY A 331 -20.22 18.14 -14.74
CA GLY A 331 -21.57 18.67 -14.49
C GLY A 331 -22.72 17.86 -15.08
N CYS A 332 -22.46 16.70 -15.69
CA CYS A 332 -23.55 15.80 -16.14
C CYS A 332 -24.40 15.29 -14.97
N ASN A 333 -25.62 14.90 -15.25
CA ASN A 333 -26.43 14.09 -14.34
C ASN A 333 -25.96 12.66 -14.40
N ILE A 334 -25.25 12.21 -13.37
CA ILE A 334 -24.59 10.91 -13.36
C ILE A 334 -25.60 9.74 -13.45
N PHE A 335 -26.80 9.92 -12.89
CA PHE A 335 -27.84 8.88 -12.95
C PHE A 335 -28.37 8.70 -14.36
N GLU A 336 -28.51 9.78 -15.13
CA GLU A 336 -28.91 9.71 -16.54
C GLU A 336 -27.84 9.02 -17.40
N GLU A 337 -26.56 9.31 -17.15
CA GLU A 337 -25.48 8.64 -17.90
C GLU A 337 -25.43 7.14 -17.59
N ILE A 338 -25.55 6.74 -16.31
CA ILE A 338 -25.59 5.32 -15.92
C ILE A 338 -26.82 4.60 -16.53
N ARG A 339 -27.93 5.30 -16.74
CA ARG A 339 -29.12 4.70 -17.41
C ARG A 339 -28.89 4.37 -18.87
N LYS A 340 -27.96 5.04 -19.54
CA LYS A 340 -27.60 4.74 -20.95
C LYS A 340 -26.83 3.42 -21.07
N GLY A 341 -26.13 3.00 -20.00
CA GLY A 341 -25.38 1.74 -19.93
C GLY A 341 -24.34 1.78 -18.82
N ASP A 342 -23.75 0.62 -18.54
CA ASP A 342 -22.67 0.48 -17.59
C ASP A 342 -21.47 1.34 -18.01
N ILE A 343 -20.78 1.97 -17.05
CA ILE A 343 -19.64 2.85 -17.28
C ILE A 343 -18.44 2.29 -16.51
N LEU A 344 -17.31 2.16 -17.20
CA LEU A 344 -16.04 1.72 -16.60
C LEU A 344 -15.11 2.92 -16.40
N LEU A 345 -14.43 2.99 -15.27
CA LEU A 345 -13.42 3.99 -14.95
C LEU A 345 -12.10 3.30 -14.66
N HIS A 346 -11.03 3.73 -15.33
CA HIS A 346 -9.67 3.21 -15.13
C HIS A 346 -8.78 4.26 -14.45
N HIS A 347 -8.66 4.19 -13.12
CA HIS A 347 -7.81 5.07 -12.34
C HIS A 347 -6.34 4.63 -12.38
N PRO A 348 -5.38 5.55 -12.24
CA PRO A 348 -5.45 7.01 -12.13
C PRO A 348 -5.51 7.71 -13.49
N PHE A 349 -5.58 6.97 -14.59
CA PHE A 349 -5.59 7.52 -15.96
C PHE A 349 -6.82 8.37 -16.19
N GLN A 350 -7.96 7.89 -15.72
CA GLN A 350 -9.19 8.66 -15.58
C GLN A 350 -9.40 9.10 -14.14
N SER A 351 -10.00 10.30 -13.99
CA SER A 351 -10.25 10.93 -12.69
C SER A 351 -11.19 10.10 -11.81
N PHE A 352 -10.92 10.11 -10.50
CA PHE A 352 -11.82 9.56 -9.49
C PHE A 352 -13.00 10.48 -9.16
N THR A 353 -12.99 11.71 -9.67
CA THR A 353 -14.04 12.72 -9.44
C THR A 353 -15.45 12.20 -9.71
N PRO A 354 -15.74 11.44 -10.81
CA PRO A 354 -17.06 10.91 -11.04
C PRO A 354 -17.59 10.02 -9.91
N VAL A 355 -16.74 9.24 -9.25
CA VAL A 355 -17.13 8.42 -8.09
C VAL A 355 -17.53 9.29 -6.90
N VAL A 356 -16.80 10.40 -6.68
CA VAL A 356 -17.15 11.40 -5.65
C VAL A 356 -18.47 12.10 -6.02
N ASP A 357 -18.63 12.48 -7.28
CA ASP A 357 -19.83 13.17 -7.76
C ASP A 357 -21.08 12.29 -7.73
N PHE A 358 -20.91 10.99 -7.93
CA PHE A 358 -22.00 10.02 -7.74
C PHE A 358 -22.61 10.12 -6.35
N ILE A 359 -21.79 10.19 -5.30
CA ILE A 359 -22.26 10.31 -3.92
C ILE A 359 -22.73 11.74 -3.63
N ARG A 360 -22.05 12.78 -4.17
CA ARG A 360 -22.47 14.18 -3.99
C ARG A 360 -23.83 14.49 -4.63
N GLN A 361 -24.06 14.00 -5.84
CA GLN A 361 -25.35 14.14 -6.49
C GLN A 361 -26.42 13.36 -5.73
N ALA A 362 -26.14 12.12 -5.34
CA ALA A 362 -27.05 11.35 -4.49
C ALA A 362 -27.42 12.06 -3.19
N ALA A 363 -26.46 12.75 -2.55
CA ALA A 363 -26.71 13.49 -1.31
C ALA A 363 -27.70 14.65 -1.49
N ARG A 364 -27.74 15.29 -2.67
CA ARG A 364 -28.53 16.49 -2.96
C ARG A 364 -29.83 16.20 -3.70
N ASP A 365 -29.90 15.10 -4.44
CA ASP A 365 -31.05 14.74 -5.25
C ASP A 365 -32.27 14.38 -4.36
N PRO A 366 -33.42 15.07 -4.43
CA PRO A 366 -34.57 14.81 -3.60
C PRO A 366 -35.18 13.42 -3.86
N GLU A 367 -34.98 12.84 -5.04
CA GLU A 367 -35.50 11.52 -5.39
C GLU A 367 -34.66 10.36 -4.83
N VAL A 368 -33.45 10.63 -4.33
CA VAL A 368 -32.63 9.62 -3.66
C VAL A 368 -33.17 9.36 -2.24
N LEU A 369 -33.50 8.10 -1.98
CA LEU A 369 -34.10 7.63 -0.73
C LEU A 369 -33.06 7.10 0.25
N ALA A 370 -32.05 6.37 -0.27
CA ALA A 370 -31.03 5.73 0.57
C ALA A 370 -29.66 5.69 -0.12
N ILE A 371 -28.61 5.76 0.67
CA ILE A 371 -27.22 5.54 0.27
C ILE A 371 -26.61 4.53 1.23
N LYS A 372 -26.00 3.47 0.69
CA LYS A 372 -25.28 2.46 1.48
C LYS A 372 -23.87 2.32 0.92
N GLN A 373 -22.84 2.33 1.77
CA GLN A 373 -21.44 2.31 1.33
C GLN A 373 -20.54 1.58 2.31
N THR A 374 -19.53 0.88 1.77
CA THR A 374 -18.42 0.31 2.53
C THR A 374 -17.21 1.25 2.48
N LEU A 375 -16.53 1.45 3.60
CA LEU A 375 -15.30 2.24 3.71
C LEU A 375 -14.22 1.42 4.40
N TYR A 376 -13.01 1.40 3.82
CA TYR A 376 -11.86 0.69 4.36
C TYR A 376 -10.71 1.65 4.71
N ARG A 377 -10.17 2.36 3.73
CA ARG A 377 -9.15 3.42 3.87
C ARG A 377 -9.67 4.68 3.23
N VAL A 378 -9.71 5.76 3.96
CA VAL A 378 -10.28 7.03 3.54
C VAL A 378 -9.23 8.13 3.69
N SER A 379 -9.23 9.13 2.80
CA SER A 379 -8.33 10.27 2.91
C SER A 379 -8.63 11.15 4.13
N GLY A 380 -7.64 11.93 4.59
CA GLY A 380 -7.77 12.79 5.77
C GLY A 380 -8.88 13.86 5.67
N ASN A 381 -9.15 14.38 4.45
CA ASN A 381 -10.25 15.31 4.17
C ASN A 381 -11.13 14.71 3.07
N SER A 382 -11.77 13.59 3.35
CA SER A 382 -12.51 12.84 2.35
C SER A 382 -13.76 13.58 1.87
N PRO A 383 -13.87 13.89 0.57
CA PRO A 383 -15.09 14.45 -0.01
C PRO A 383 -16.27 13.46 0.02
N ILE A 384 -15.99 12.17 0.10
CA ILE A 384 -17.00 11.11 0.21
C ILE A 384 -17.63 11.13 1.60
N ILE A 385 -16.83 11.21 2.67
CA ILE A 385 -17.34 11.35 4.04
C ILE A 385 -18.21 12.59 4.17
N ALA A 386 -17.77 13.73 3.62
CA ALA A 386 -18.56 14.96 3.64
C ALA A 386 -19.89 14.80 2.90
N ALA A 387 -19.90 14.12 1.75
CA ALA A 387 -21.13 13.89 0.99
C ALA A 387 -22.09 12.94 1.70
N LEU A 388 -21.60 11.88 2.34
CA LEU A 388 -22.42 10.96 3.13
C LEU A 388 -23.06 11.65 4.35
N ALA A 389 -22.29 12.48 5.06
CA ALA A 389 -22.80 13.29 6.17
C ALA A 389 -23.89 14.25 5.67
N GLN A 390 -23.66 14.99 4.58
CA GLN A 390 -24.66 15.87 3.96
C GLN A 390 -25.93 15.11 3.56
N ALA A 391 -25.80 13.88 3.04
CA ALA A 391 -26.96 13.08 2.67
C ALA A 391 -27.85 12.76 3.89
N ALA A 392 -27.25 12.38 5.03
CA ALA A 392 -27.98 12.12 6.28
C ALA A 392 -28.64 13.38 6.80
N GLU A 393 -27.95 14.53 6.81
CA GLU A 393 -28.49 15.83 7.20
C GLU A 393 -29.66 16.27 6.28
N ASN A 394 -29.64 15.86 5.01
CA ASN A 394 -30.73 16.07 4.05
C ASN A 394 -31.89 15.04 4.24
N GLY A 395 -31.88 14.24 5.31
CA GLY A 395 -32.96 13.32 5.65
C GLY A 395 -32.97 12.00 4.91
N LYS A 396 -31.90 11.63 4.19
CA LYS A 396 -31.78 10.36 3.49
C LYS A 396 -31.38 9.24 4.45
N GLN A 397 -31.77 8.00 4.12
CA GLN A 397 -31.31 6.81 4.85
C GLN A 397 -29.86 6.50 4.43
N VAL A 398 -28.90 6.81 5.29
CA VAL A 398 -27.47 6.58 5.01
C VAL A 398 -26.93 5.50 5.92
N THR A 399 -26.46 4.40 5.33
CA THR A 399 -25.82 3.29 6.05
C THR A 399 -24.38 3.17 5.59
N VAL A 400 -23.44 3.27 6.50
CA VAL A 400 -22.01 3.20 6.19
C VAL A 400 -21.36 2.11 7.03
N LEU A 401 -20.73 1.14 6.37
CA LEU A 401 -19.85 0.21 7.05
C LEU A 401 -18.43 0.79 7.03
N VAL A 402 -17.89 1.10 8.20
CA VAL A 402 -16.52 1.58 8.39
C VAL A 402 -15.68 0.45 8.98
N GLU A 403 -14.67 -0.02 8.24
CA GLU A 403 -13.75 -1.06 8.71
C GLU A 403 -12.75 -0.46 9.71
N LEU A 404 -12.98 -0.63 11.00
CA LEU A 404 -12.12 -0.09 12.06
C LEU A 404 -10.75 -0.75 12.13
N LYS A 405 -10.64 -2.01 11.68
CA LYS A 405 -9.39 -2.81 11.71
C LYS A 405 -8.55 -2.63 10.43
N ALA A 406 -8.74 -1.53 9.70
CA ALA A 406 -7.88 -1.17 8.57
C ALA A 406 -6.50 -0.79 9.10
N ARG A 407 -5.52 -1.67 8.91
CA ARG A 407 -4.19 -1.61 9.52
C ARG A 407 -3.50 -0.26 9.29
N PHE A 408 -3.06 0.39 10.37
CA PHE A 408 -2.47 1.73 10.45
C PHE A 408 -3.41 2.91 10.11
N ASP A 409 -4.68 2.63 9.78
CA ASP A 409 -5.70 3.65 9.57
C ASP A 409 -6.79 3.61 10.65
N GLU A 410 -6.61 2.80 11.69
CA GLU A 410 -7.60 2.57 12.73
C GLU A 410 -8.04 3.86 13.42
N GLU A 411 -7.06 4.71 13.84
CA GLU A 411 -7.36 6.00 14.50
C GLU A 411 -8.17 6.92 13.60
N ASN A 412 -7.78 7.01 12.33
CA ASN A 412 -8.47 7.83 11.34
C ASN A 412 -9.90 7.33 11.08
N ASN A 413 -10.07 6.01 10.94
CA ASN A 413 -11.38 5.42 10.71
C ASN A 413 -12.32 5.56 11.90
N ILE A 414 -11.81 5.54 13.13
CA ILE A 414 -12.58 5.84 14.35
C ILE A 414 -13.12 7.29 14.30
N VAL A 415 -12.29 8.25 13.93
CA VAL A 415 -12.71 9.66 13.80
C VAL A 415 -13.83 9.80 12.78
N TRP A 416 -13.70 9.17 11.61
CA TRP A 416 -14.73 9.22 10.57
C TRP A 416 -16.01 8.53 10.96
N ALA A 417 -15.93 7.38 11.63
CA ALA A 417 -17.11 6.67 12.12
C ALA A 417 -17.92 7.56 13.07
N ARG A 418 -17.27 8.21 14.04
CA ARG A 418 -17.93 9.14 14.98
C ARG A 418 -18.51 10.37 14.29
N MET A 419 -17.83 10.91 13.28
CA MET A 419 -18.33 12.04 12.50
C MET A 419 -19.62 11.67 11.75
N LEU A 420 -19.63 10.52 11.09
CA LEU A 420 -20.80 10.02 10.37
C LEU A 420 -21.99 9.74 11.28
N GLU A 421 -21.77 9.15 12.45
CA GLU A 421 -22.83 8.95 13.46
C GLU A 421 -23.44 10.27 13.92
N LYS A 422 -22.56 11.26 14.20
CA LYS A 422 -23.02 12.61 14.63
C LYS A 422 -23.85 13.31 13.55
N ALA A 423 -23.58 13.04 12.28
CA ALA A 423 -24.36 13.56 11.15
C ALA A 423 -25.70 12.82 10.94
N GLY A 424 -25.95 11.72 11.67
CA GLY A 424 -27.17 10.93 11.57
C GLY A 424 -27.07 9.71 10.64
N CYS A 425 -25.88 9.32 10.22
CA CYS A 425 -25.66 8.07 9.48
C CYS A 425 -25.81 6.85 10.41
N HIS A 426 -26.35 5.77 9.87
CA HIS A 426 -26.28 4.46 10.52
C HIS A 426 -24.90 3.85 10.23
N VAL A 427 -24.03 3.79 11.24
CA VAL A 427 -22.66 3.30 11.10
C VAL A 427 -22.53 1.88 11.62
N ILE A 428 -21.92 1.00 10.83
CA ILE A 428 -21.57 -0.37 11.17
C ILE A 428 -20.05 -0.45 11.30
N TYR A 429 -19.54 -0.95 12.44
CA TYR A 429 -18.10 -1.00 12.76
C TYR A 429 -17.39 -2.28 12.31
N GLY A 430 -17.78 -2.83 11.17
CA GLY A 430 -17.28 -4.08 10.66
C GLY A 430 -18.08 -5.29 11.14
N LEU A 431 -17.60 -6.48 10.83
CA LEU A 431 -18.18 -7.75 11.24
C LEU A 431 -17.23 -8.48 12.18
N VAL A 432 -17.80 -9.15 13.20
CA VAL A 432 -17.02 -9.99 14.13
C VAL A 432 -16.33 -11.12 13.34
N GLY A 433 -15.05 -11.33 13.59
CA GLY A 433 -14.25 -12.38 12.94
C GLY A 433 -13.88 -12.13 11.49
N LEU A 434 -14.47 -11.15 10.81
CA LEU A 434 -14.20 -10.80 9.42
C LEU A 434 -13.70 -9.35 9.28
N LYS A 435 -12.96 -9.08 8.21
CA LYS A 435 -12.63 -7.71 7.78
C LYS A 435 -13.35 -7.40 6.49
N THR A 436 -14.05 -6.26 6.43
CA THR A 436 -14.74 -5.84 5.22
C THR A 436 -13.76 -5.11 4.29
N HIS A 437 -13.48 -5.72 3.15
CA HIS A 437 -12.56 -5.17 2.15
C HIS A 437 -13.22 -4.94 0.79
N SER A 438 -14.50 -5.25 0.66
CA SER A 438 -15.32 -4.96 -0.53
C SER A 438 -15.44 -3.45 -0.77
N LYS A 439 -15.54 -3.04 -2.04
CA LYS A 439 -15.75 -1.66 -2.45
C LYS A 439 -17.05 -1.61 -3.23
N ILE A 440 -18.12 -1.22 -2.52
CA ILE A 440 -19.47 -1.14 -3.04
C ILE A 440 -20.20 0.06 -2.48
N THR A 441 -20.89 0.77 -3.36
CA THR A 441 -21.84 1.83 -3.02
C THR A 441 -23.17 1.53 -3.69
N LEU A 442 -24.26 1.60 -2.95
CA LEU A 442 -25.62 1.45 -3.45
C LEU A 442 -26.38 2.74 -3.18
N VAL A 443 -26.92 3.33 -4.25
CA VAL A 443 -27.87 4.44 -4.19
C VAL A 443 -29.25 3.95 -4.63
N VAL A 444 -30.25 4.17 -3.81
CA VAL A 444 -31.65 3.83 -4.09
C VAL A 444 -32.40 5.11 -4.43
N ARG A 445 -32.88 5.23 -5.66
CA ARG A 445 -33.52 6.42 -6.20
C ARG A 445 -34.95 6.10 -6.67
N ARG A 446 -35.86 7.04 -6.45
CA ARG A 446 -37.20 6.98 -7.04
C ARG A 446 -37.12 7.51 -8.48
N GLU A 447 -37.63 6.74 -9.41
CA GLU A 447 -37.77 7.10 -10.82
C GLU A 447 -39.24 7.14 -11.21
N GLU A 448 -39.56 7.62 -12.41
CA GLU A 448 -40.94 7.62 -12.90
C GLU A 448 -41.55 6.21 -13.02
N ASP A 449 -40.70 5.22 -13.31
CA ASP A 449 -41.07 3.81 -13.49
C ASP A 449 -40.94 2.97 -12.20
N GLY A 450 -40.61 3.60 -11.05
CA GLY A 450 -40.48 2.92 -9.76
C GLY A 450 -39.15 3.20 -9.07
N ILE A 451 -38.70 2.27 -8.24
CA ILE A 451 -37.44 2.39 -7.51
C ILE A 451 -36.33 1.75 -8.32
N ARG A 452 -35.25 2.52 -8.57
CA ARG A 452 -34.05 2.06 -9.26
C ARG A 452 -32.84 2.05 -8.32
N ARG A 453 -32.00 1.06 -8.48
CA ARG A 453 -30.73 0.89 -7.75
C ARG A 453 -29.58 1.24 -8.65
N TYR A 454 -28.75 2.19 -8.22
CA TYR A 454 -27.51 2.58 -8.87
C TYR A 454 -26.35 2.08 -8.01
N VAL A 455 -25.42 1.38 -8.61
CA VAL A 455 -24.33 0.69 -7.90
C VAL A 455 -23.00 1.10 -8.46
N HIS A 456 -22.07 1.44 -7.58
CA HIS A 456 -20.64 1.48 -7.90
C HIS A 456 -19.95 0.28 -7.29
N LEU A 457 -19.19 -0.45 -8.10
CA LEU A 457 -18.31 -1.55 -7.71
C LEU A 457 -16.90 -1.23 -8.11
N GLY A 458 -15.92 -1.47 -7.22
CA GLY A 458 -14.53 -1.13 -7.51
C GLY A 458 -13.52 -2.14 -6.99
N THR A 459 -12.34 -2.14 -7.62
CA THR A 459 -11.18 -2.89 -7.14
C THR A 459 -10.40 -2.10 -6.08
N GLY A 460 -10.50 -0.76 -6.11
CA GLY A 460 -9.78 0.18 -5.26
C GLY A 460 -10.62 0.81 -4.17
N ASN A 461 -9.94 1.31 -3.13
CA ASN A 461 -10.59 1.97 -1.99
C ASN A 461 -11.25 3.30 -2.39
N TYR A 462 -12.27 3.71 -1.64
CA TYR A 462 -12.88 5.04 -1.73
C TYR A 462 -11.98 6.11 -1.10
N ASN A 463 -10.83 6.35 -1.75
CA ASN A 463 -9.80 7.27 -1.28
C ASN A 463 -9.28 8.08 -2.47
N ASP A 464 -9.70 9.34 -2.55
CA ASP A 464 -9.40 10.27 -3.65
C ASP A 464 -7.90 10.62 -3.76
N ALA A 465 -7.14 10.51 -2.67
CA ALA A 465 -5.70 10.74 -2.67
C ALA A 465 -4.95 9.54 -3.29
N THR A 466 -5.25 8.32 -2.85
CA THR A 466 -4.61 7.11 -3.39
C THR A 466 -5.08 6.78 -4.81
N ALA A 467 -6.30 7.17 -5.20
CA ALA A 467 -6.82 7.01 -6.55
C ALA A 467 -6.02 7.76 -7.63
N LYS A 468 -5.13 8.68 -7.25
CA LYS A 468 -4.18 9.36 -8.15
C LYS A 468 -2.86 8.62 -8.32
N LEU A 469 -2.62 7.58 -7.51
CA LEU A 469 -1.36 6.86 -7.43
C LEU A 469 -1.50 5.35 -7.71
N TYR A 470 -2.69 4.79 -7.53
CA TYR A 470 -2.99 3.36 -7.66
C TYR A 470 -3.78 3.10 -8.93
N THR A 471 -3.40 2.06 -9.66
CA THR A 471 -4.22 1.61 -10.78
C THR A 471 -5.37 0.78 -10.25
N ASP A 472 -6.59 1.20 -10.55
CA ASP A 472 -7.81 0.49 -10.17
C ASP A 472 -8.87 0.65 -11.25
N VAL A 473 -9.84 -0.24 -11.25
CA VAL A 473 -11.03 -0.13 -12.09
C VAL A 473 -12.28 -0.06 -11.23
N GLY A 474 -13.23 0.77 -11.67
CA GLY A 474 -14.54 0.91 -11.05
C GLY A 474 -15.63 0.85 -12.12
N MET A 475 -16.76 0.27 -11.78
CA MET A 475 -17.93 0.18 -12.65
C MET A 475 -19.13 0.86 -11.98
N LEU A 476 -19.78 1.75 -12.73
CA LEU A 476 -21.08 2.31 -12.39
C LEU A 476 -22.15 1.60 -13.22
N THR A 477 -23.21 1.13 -12.58
CA THR A 477 -24.27 0.36 -13.22
C THR A 477 -25.63 0.58 -12.55
N CYS A 478 -26.71 0.44 -13.29
CA CYS A 478 -28.06 0.30 -12.75
C CYS A 478 -28.73 -1.02 -13.19
N ALA A 479 -27.93 -2.03 -13.55
CA ALA A 479 -28.43 -3.36 -13.90
C ALA A 479 -29.19 -3.96 -12.71
N GLU A 480 -30.44 -4.37 -12.92
CA GLU A 480 -31.36 -4.80 -11.87
C GLU A 480 -30.77 -5.94 -11.01
N ARG A 481 -30.22 -6.98 -11.66
CA ARG A 481 -29.62 -8.14 -10.98
C ARG A 481 -28.42 -7.77 -10.07
N ILE A 482 -27.62 -6.79 -10.50
CA ILE A 482 -26.52 -6.28 -9.67
C ILE A 482 -27.07 -5.44 -8.52
N GLY A 483 -28.10 -4.65 -8.78
CA GLY A 483 -28.79 -3.86 -7.75
C GLY A 483 -29.46 -4.72 -6.65
N GLU A 484 -30.06 -5.85 -7.03
CA GLU A 484 -30.61 -6.84 -6.10
C GLU A 484 -29.51 -7.46 -5.23
N ASP A 485 -28.42 -7.92 -5.87
CA ASP A 485 -27.27 -8.48 -5.18
C ASP A 485 -26.62 -7.43 -4.23
N ALA A 486 -26.47 -6.18 -4.68
CA ALA A 486 -25.97 -5.10 -3.83
C ALA A 486 -26.86 -4.86 -2.59
N THR A 487 -28.18 -4.96 -2.73
CA THR A 487 -29.11 -4.90 -1.61
C THR A 487 -28.86 -6.06 -0.64
N ALA A 488 -28.70 -7.28 -1.17
CA ALA A 488 -28.42 -8.47 -0.39
C ALA A 488 -27.07 -8.37 0.35
N VAL A 489 -26.04 -7.80 -0.30
CA VAL A 489 -24.73 -7.52 0.35
C VAL A 489 -24.92 -6.67 1.60
N PHE A 490 -25.61 -5.55 1.50
CA PHE A 490 -25.80 -4.67 2.66
C PHE A 490 -26.70 -5.28 3.73
N ASN A 491 -27.69 -6.09 3.37
CA ASN A 491 -28.51 -6.82 4.34
C ASN A 491 -27.68 -7.87 5.08
N MET A 492 -26.75 -8.56 4.39
CA MET A 492 -25.80 -9.48 5.00
C MET A 492 -24.86 -8.74 5.97
N LEU A 493 -24.33 -7.58 5.56
CA LEU A 493 -23.42 -6.79 6.37
C LEU A 493 -24.06 -6.14 7.59
N SER A 494 -25.35 -5.79 7.52
CA SER A 494 -26.06 -5.09 8.60
C SER A 494 -26.92 -6.01 9.48
N GLY A 495 -27.40 -7.11 8.96
CA GLY A 495 -28.41 -7.93 9.62
C GLY A 495 -28.07 -9.42 9.73
N TYR A 496 -26.87 -9.86 9.38
CA TYR A 496 -26.47 -11.26 9.34
C TYR A 496 -27.40 -12.15 8.50
N SER A 497 -28.04 -11.55 7.47
CA SER A 497 -28.97 -12.27 6.59
C SER A 497 -28.24 -12.80 5.37
N GLU A 498 -27.94 -14.09 5.35
CA GLU A 498 -27.33 -14.75 4.18
C GLU A 498 -28.36 -14.94 3.08
N PRO A 499 -28.08 -14.48 1.82
CA PRO A 499 -28.97 -14.73 0.70
C PRO A 499 -28.89 -16.20 0.28
N LEU A 500 -29.98 -16.72 -0.27
CA LEU A 500 -30.05 -18.10 -0.76
C LEU A 500 -29.19 -18.31 -2.04
N PHE A 501 -29.04 -17.27 -2.86
CA PHE A 501 -28.26 -17.28 -4.09
C PHE A 501 -27.83 -15.87 -4.48
N TRP A 502 -26.86 -15.77 -5.37
CA TRP A 502 -26.40 -14.55 -6.00
C TRP A 502 -26.73 -14.56 -7.50
N ASN A 503 -27.21 -13.43 -8.04
CA ASN A 503 -27.52 -13.32 -9.47
C ASN A 503 -26.24 -13.16 -10.32
N LYS A 504 -25.37 -12.23 -9.92
CA LYS A 504 -24.17 -11.81 -10.65
C LYS A 504 -22.92 -11.74 -9.80
N LEU A 505 -23.05 -11.30 -8.56
CA LEU A 505 -21.91 -11.14 -7.65
C LEU A 505 -21.47 -12.48 -7.07
N ALA A 506 -20.19 -12.56 -6.67
CA ALA A 506 -19.70 -13.64 -5.81
C ALA A 506 -18.94 -13.03 -4.63
N LEU A 507 -19.26 -13.48 -3.43
CA LEU A 507 -18.71 -12.91 -2.20
C LEU A 507 -17.82 -13.92 -1.46
N ALA A 508 -16.73 -13.42 -0.89
CA ALA A 508 -16.02 -14.12 0.17
C ALA A 508 -16.67 -13.79 1.54
N PRO A 509 -16.56 -14.70 2.53
CA PRO A 509 -15.75 -15.92 2.52
C PRO A 509 -16.43 -17.16 1.94
N LEU A 510 -17.73 -17.16 1.66
CA LEU A 510 -18.50 -18.38 1.43
C LEU A 510 -18.50 -18.87 -0.03
N TRP A 511 -18.51 -17.97 -1.03
CA TRP A 511 -18.80 -18.35 -2.44
C TRP A 511 -17.64 -18.04 -3.40
N LEU A 512 -16.81 -17.05 -3.08
CA LEU A 512 -15.82 -16.50 -4.03
C LEU A 512 -14.75 -17.52 -4.41
N LYS A 513 -14.21 -18.26 -3.43
CA LYS A 513 -13.17 -19.27 -3.66
C LYS A 513 -13.69 -20.39 -4.58
N ASP A 514 -14.89 -20.88 -4.29
CA ASP A 514 -15.53 -21.95 -5.08
C ASP A 514 -15.82 -21.48 -6.51
N LYS A 515 -16.22 -20.22 -6.67
CA LYS A 515 -16.41 -19.61 -8.01
C LYS A 515 -15.12 -19.64 -8.81
N PHE A 516 -13.97 -19.22 -8.24
CA PHE A 516 -12.69 -19.27 -8.94
C PHE A 516 -12.26 -20.70 -9.25
N LEU A 517 -12.36 -21.61 -8.30
CA LEU A 517 -12.03 -23.02 -8.52
C LEU A 517 -12.87 -23.64 -9.65
N HIS A 518 -14.17 -23.32 -9.69
CA HIS A 518 -15.07 -23.77 -10.76
C HIS A 518 -14.66 -23.19 -12.12
N LEU A 519 -14.32 -21.93 -12.22
CA LEU A 519 -13.88 -21.30 -13.47
C LEU A 519 -12.56 -21.93 -13.98
N ILE A 520 -11.59 -22.17 -13.09
CA ILE A 520 -10.32 -22.82 -13.44
C ILE A 520 -10.56 -24.27 -13.89
N GLU A 521 -11.41 -25.00 -13.18
CA GLU A 521 -11.77 -26.39 -13.52
C GLU A 521 -12.46 -26.47 -14.87
N ARG A 522 -13.31 -25.49 -15.20
CA ARG A 522 -13.97 -25.40 -16.52
C ARG A 522 -12.94 -25.26 -17.64
N GLU A 523 -11.97 -24.34 -17.52
CA GLU A 523 -10.90 -24.17 -18.49
C GLU A 523 -10.06 -25.45 -18.63
N LYS A 524 -9.74 -26.12 -17.51
CA LYS A 524 -9.04 -27.41 -17.50
C LYS A 524 -9.78 -28.45 -18.33
N ASN A 525 -11.11 -28.54 -18.18
CA ASN A 525 -11.92 -29.50 -18.92
C ASN A 525 -11.98 -29.13 -20.41
N TYR A 526 -12.11 -27.87 -20.77
CA TYR A 526 -12.06 -27.43 -22.16
C TYR A 526 -10.71 -27.75 -22.82
N ALA A 527 -9.59 -27.55 -22.14
CA ALA A 527 -8.28 -27.95 -22.65
C ALA A 527 -8.19 -29.46 -22.93
N ARG A 528 -8.73 -30.31 -22.04
CA ARG A 528 -8.81 -31.76 -22.24
C ARG A 528 -9.68 -32.17 -23.43
N GLU A 529 -10.69 -31.37 -23.74
CA GLU A 529 -11.58 -31.58 -24.87
C GLU A 529 -11.00 -30.97 -26.17
N GLY A 530 -9.83 -30.37 -26.13
CA GLY A 530 -9.22 -29.70 -27.30
C GLY A 530 -9.86 -28.38 -27.70
N LYS A 531 -10.64 -27.77 -26.81
CA LYS A 531 -11.28 -26.47 -26.98
C LYS A 531 -10.34 -25.33 -26.55
N ASN A 532 -10.72 -24.08 -26.89
CA ASN A 532 -9.95 -22.92 -26.46
C ASN A 532 -10.06 -22.72 -24.95
N ALA A 533 -8.90 -22.78 -24.29
CA ALA A 533 -8.78 -22.67 -22.83
C ALA A 533 -7.62 -21.74 -22.48
N HIS A 534 -7.91 -20.59 -21.86
CA HIS A 534 -6.91 -19.59 -21.53
C HIS A 534 -7.35 -18.79 -20.30
N ILE A 535 -6.43 -18.57 -19.38
CA ILE A 535 -6.64 -17.76 -18.18
C ILE A 535 -5.64 -16.61 -18.18
N ILE A 536 -6.14 -15.38 -18.00
CA ILE A 536 -5.31 -14.22 -17.67
C ILE A 536 -5.81 -13.68 -16.33
N ALA A 537 -4.93 -13.58 -15.34
CA ALA A 537 -5.33 -13.09 -14.02
C ALA A 537 -4.34 -12.03 -13.51
N LYS A 538 -4.88 -10.85 -13.20
CA LYS A 538 -4.14 -9.74 -12.59
C LYS A 538 -4.56 -9.59 -11.13
N MET A 539 -3.57 -9.52 -10.24
CA MET A 539 -3.78 -9.36 -8.80
C MET A 539 -2.53 -8.82 -8.09
N ASN A 540 -2.65 -8.50 -6.80
CA ASN A 540 -1.47 -8.08 -6.04
C ASN A 540 -0.68 -9.25 -5.47
N SER A 541 -1.35 -10.34 -5.07
CA SER A 541 -0.71 -11.49 -4.43
C SER A 541 -1.40 -12.80 -4.77
N LEU A 542 -0.59 -13.84 -4.97
CA LEU A 542 -1.02 -15.22 -5.23
C LEU A 542 -0.36 -16.16 -4.21
N CYS A 543 -1.10 -16.62 -3.22
CA CYS A 543 -0.59 -17.56 -2.20
C CYS A 543 -1.64 -18.53 -1.63
N ASP A 544 -2.85 -18.59 -2.21
CA ASP A 544 -3.83 -19.61 -1.84
C ASP A 544 -3.44 -20.96 -2.46
N LYS A 545 -3.22 -21.96 -1.59
CA LYS A 545 -2.72 -23.28 -2.00
C LYS A 545 -3.68 -24.04 -2.93
N ASP A 546 -4.99 -23.87 -2.73
CA ASP A 546 -5.99 -24.62 -3.50
C ASP A 546 -6.14 -24.01 -4.90
N ILE A 547 -6.08 -22.68 -4.99
CA ILE A 547 -6.05 -21.96 -6.27
C ILE A 547 -4.77 -22.31 -7.05
N ILE A 548 -3.58 -22.26 -6.39
CA ILE A 548 -2.31 -22.61 -7.05
C ILE A 548 -2.33 -24.05 -7.57
N ARG A 549 -2.84 -25.00 -6.76
CA ARG A 549 -3.00 -26.39 -7.18
C ARG A 549 -3.91 -26.50 -8.40
N ALA A 550 -5.07 -25.83 -8.40
CA ALA A 550 -5.98 -25.83 -9.54
C ALA A 550 -5.33 -25.28 -10.81
N LEU A 551 -4.50 -24.22 -10.69
CA LEU A 551 -3.73 -23.67 -11.81
C LEU A 551 -2.68 -24.67 -12.31
N TYR A 552 -1.99 -25.41 -11.45
CA TYR A 552 -1.06 -26.47 -11.84
C TYR A 552 -1.77 -27.60 -12.60
N GLU A 553 -2.90 -28.07 -12.08
CA GLU A 553 -3.72 -29.08 -12.74
C GLU A 553 -4.23 -28.60 -14.13
N ALA A 554 -4.63 -27.33 -14.22
CA ALA A 554 -5.05 -26.72 -15.49
C ALA A 554 -3.87 -26.60 -16.47
N SER A 555 -2.71 -26.17 -16.03
CA SER A 555 -1.49 -26.09 -16.84
C SER A 555 -1.08 -27.48 -17.35
N ALA A 556 -1.09 -28.49 -16.49
CA ALA A 556 -0.80 -29.87 -16.87
C ALA A 556 -1.80 -30.43 -17.90
N ALA A 557 -3.02 -29.90 -17.93
CA ALA A 557 -4.04 -30.25 -18.93
C ALA A 557 -3.89 -29.46 -20.25
N GLY A 558 -2.96 -28.50 -20.34
CA GLY A 558 -2.70 -27.70 -21.53
C GLY A 558 -3.32 -26.30 -21.56
N VAL A 559 -3.91 -25.85 -20.46
CA VAL A 559 -4.42 -24.45 -20.36
C VAL A 559 -3.27 -23.47 -20.40
N LYS A 560 -3.32 -22.47 -21.28
CA LYS A 560 -2.39 -21.33 -21.25
C LYS A 560 -2.78 -20.41 -20.11
N ILE A 561 -1.83 -20.09 -19.23
CA ILE A 561 -2.07 -19.26 -18.04
C ILE A 561 -1.06 -18.12 -17.98
N GLU A 562 -1.54 -16.88 -18.01
CA GLU A 562 -0.74 -15.66 -17.97
C GLU A 562 -1.12 -14.84 -16.73
N LEU A 563 -0.21 -14.75 -15.78
CA LEU A 563 -0.45 -14.10 -14.50
C LEU A 563 0.31 -12.77 -14.39
N ILE A 564 -0.39 -11.72 -13.95
CA ILE A 564 0.18 -10.41 -13.64
C ILE A 564 0.08 -10.22 -12.13
N VAL A 565 1.15 -10.57 -11.41
CA VAL A 565 1.18 -10.55 -9.94
C VAL A 565 2.21 -9.53 -9.48
N ARG A 566 1.74 -8.43 -8.91
CA ARG A 566 2.63 -7.33 -8.51
C ARG A 566 3.59 -7.71 -7.41
N GLY A 567 3.14 -8.37 -6.36
CA GLY A 567 3.88 -8.62 -5.11
C GLY A 567 4.19 -10.10 -4.90
N ILE A 568 3.59 -10.67 -3.87
CA ILE A 568 3.81 -12.05 -3.43
C ILE A 568 3.28 -13.04 -4.46
N CYS A 569 4.13 -14.00 -4.85
CA CYS A 569 3.75 -15.14 -5.68
C CYS A 569 4.36 -16.42 -5.09
N CYS A 570 3.53 -17.30 -4.56
CA CYS A 570 3.96 -18.60 -4.04
C CYS A 570 3.98 -19.70 -5.11
N LEU A 571 3.54 -19.41 -6.33
CA LEU A 571 3.55 -20.30 -7.47
C LEU A 571 4.94 -20.32 -8.12
N LYS A 572 5.44 -21.47 -8.52
CA LYS A 572 6.65 -21.65 -9.33
C LYS A 572 6.29 -21.93 -10.78
N VAL A 573 7.07 -21.38 -11.71
CA VAL A 573 6.87 -21.53 -13.16
C VAL A 573 7.88 -22.48 -13.79
N GLY A 574 7.61 -22.95 -15.01
CA GLY A 574 8.56 -23.70 -15.83
C GLY A 574 8.87 -25.11 -15.34
N ILE A 575 8.04 -25.70 -14.46
CA ILE A 575 8.23 -27.05 -13.98
C ILE A 575 7.55 -28.02 -14.96
N PRO A 576 8.30 -28.96 -15.61
CA PRO A 576 7.75 -29.89 -16.56
C PRO A 576 6.60 -30.72 -15.98
N GLY A 577 5.49 -30.80 -16.72
CA GLY A 577 4.25 -31.48 -16.32
C GLY A 577 3.46 -30.80 -15.20
N VAL A 578 3.91 -29.65 -14.69
CA VAL A 578 3.24 -28.90 -13.60
C VAL A 578 2.89 -27.49 -14.03
N SER A 579 3.88 -26.68 -14.39
CA SER A 579 3.68 -25.24 -14.65
C SER A 579 4.36 -24.75 -15.92
N GLU A 580 4.59 -25.62 -16.88
CA GLU A 580 5.21 -25.29 -18.18
C GLU A 580 4.37 -24.31 -19.01
N ASN A 581 3.03 -24.32 -18.83
CA ASN A 581 2.11 -23.42 -19.52
C ASN A 581 1.73 -22.18 -18.71
N ILE A 582 2.44 -21.93 -17.59
CA ILE A 582 2.21 -20.76 -16.72
C ILE A 582 3.35 -19.76 -16.89
N SER A 583 3.02 -18.53 -17.16
CA SER A 583 3.94 -17.39 -17.09
C SER A 583 3.47 -16.39 -16.04
N VAL A 584 4.42 -15.80 -15.31
CA VAL A 584 4.13 -14.79 -14.28
C VAL A 584 4.99 -13.56 -14.54
N ARG A 585 4.37 -12.39 -14.51
CA ARG A 585 5.06 -11.10 -14.53
C ARG A 585 4.63 -10.19 -13.39
N SER A 586 5.53 -9.31 -13.01
CA SER A 586 5.32 -8.26 -12.03
C SER A 586 5.64 -6.92 -12.66
N ILE A 587 4.75 -5.94 -12.50
CA ILE A 587 4.95 -4.57 -12.98
C ILE A 587 5.11 -3.65 -11.78
N VAL A 588 6.25 -2.96 -11.71
CA VAL A 588 6.52 -1.90 -10.74
C VAL A 588 6.85 -0.65 -11.54
N GLY A 589 6.05 0.39 -11.41
CA GLY A 589 6.16 1.61 -12.20
C GLY A 589 5.78 2.87 -11.42
N ASN A 590 5.43 3.93 -12.12
CA ASN A 590 5.06 5.22 -11.53
C ASN A 590 3.78 5.12 -10.69
N PHE A 591 2.85 4.26 -11.12
CA PHE A 591 1.62 3.97 -10.42
C PHE A 591 1.68 2.57 -9.81
N LEU A 592 1.08 2.41 -8.63
CA LEU A 592 1.03 1.12 -7.97
C LEU A 592 -0.06 0.26 -8.62
N GLU A 593 0.35 -0.86 -9.22
CA GLU A 593 -0.58 -1.82 -9.80
C GLU A 593 -1.43 -2.46 -8.71
N HIS A 594 -2.73 -2.17 -8.71
CA HIS A 594 -3.62 -2.55 -7.61
C HIS A 594 -4.92 -3.23 -8.07
N SER A 595 -5.37 -3.01 -9.30
CA SER A 595 -6.59 -3.62 -9.83
C SER A 595 -6.51 -5.16 -9.85
N ARG A 596 -7.67 -5.80 -9.72
CA ARG A 596 -7.83 -7.25 -9.90
C ARG A 596 -8.80 -7.48 -11.04
N ILE A 597 -8.30 -8.15 -12.08
CA ILE A 597 -9.03 -8.43 -13.32
C ILE A 597 -8.74 -9.89 -13.69
N PHE A 598 -9.79 -10.64 -13.97
CA PHE A 598 -9.71 -12.09 -14.25
C PHE A 598 -10.43 -12.40 -15.55
N TYR A 599 -9.71 -12.96 -16.50
CA TYR A 599 -10.20 -13.39 -17.80
C TYR A 599 -10.18 -14.91 -17.90
N PHE A 600 -11.25 -15.48 -18.44
CA PHE A 600 -11.40 -16.90 -18.77
C PHE A 600 -11.94 -17.05 -20.18
N ALA A 601 -11.27 -17.85 -21.03
CA ALA A 601 -11.60 -17.97 -22.44
C ALA A 601 -12.97 -18.61 -22.71
N ASN A 602 -13.39 -19.57 -21.88
CA ASN A 602 -14.70 -20.19 -21.94
C ASN A 602 -15.10 -20.63 -23.35
N ASP A 603 -14.20 -21.34 -24.06
CA ASP A 603 -14.43 -21.83 -25.42
C ASP A 603 -14.91 -20.71 -26.38
N ASP A 604 -14.13 -19.62 -26.50
CA ASP A 604 -14.38 -18.40 -27.29
C ASP A 604 -15.52 -17.48 -26.79
N HIS A 605 -16.23 -17.85 -25.73
CA HIS A 605 -17.27 -17.04 -25.10
C HIS A 605 -16.72 -16.35 -23.82
N TYR A 606 -15.58 -15.67 -23.96
CA TYR A 606 -14.82 -15.20 -22.82
C TYR A 606 -15.62 -14.38 -21.81
N GLU A 607 -15.26 -14.59 -20.55
CA GLU A 607 -15.79 -13.89 -19.41
C GLU A 607 -14.68 -13.07 -18.74
N ILE A 608 -15.01 -11.86 -18.30
CA ILE A 608 -14.12 -11.00 -17.52
C ILE A 608 -14.80 -10.60 -16.22
N TYR A 609 -14.05 -10.72 -15.15
CA TYR A 609 -14.46 -10.35 -13.81
C TYR A 609 -13.49 -9.33 -13.23
N CYS A 610 -14.02 -8.39 -12.43
CA CYS A 610 -13.24 -7.51 -11.60
C CYS A 610 -13.60 -7.73 -10.13
N GLY A 611 -12.68 -7.42 -9.21
CA GLY A 611 -12.98 -7.65 -7.80
C GLY A 611 -12.01 -7.01 -6.83
N SER A 612 -12.29 -7.18 -5.55
CA SER A 612 -11.48 -6.65 -4.47
C SER A 612 -10.49 -7.67 -3.88
N ALA A 613 -10.64 -8.95 -4.22
CA ALA A 613 -9.85 -10.04 -3.65
C ALA A 613 -8.60 -10.37 -4.46
N ASP A 614 -7.49 -10.55 -3.77
CA ASP A 614 -6.35 -11.31 -4.26
C ASP A 614 -6.56 -12.82 -4.02
N TRP A 615 -5.84 -13.68 -4.70
CA TRP A 615 -5.86 -15.12 -4.46
C TRP A 615 -5.00 -15.49 -3.24
N MET A 616 -5.48 -15.05 -2.08
CA MET A 616 -4.87 -15.26 -0.77
C MET A 616 -5.87 -15.88 0.21
N PRO A 617 -5.45 -16.79 1.11
CA PRO A 617 -6.37 -17.39 2.11
C PRO A 617 -7.13 -16.34 2.91
N ARG A 618 -6.45 -15.29 3.38
CA ARG A 618 -7.10 -14.22 4.16
C ARG A 618 -8.18 -13.46 3.38
N ASN A 619 -8.01 -13.27 2.05
CA ASN A 619 -9.01 -12.61 1.22
C ASN A 619 -10.20 -13.53 0.94
N LEU A 620 -9.93 -14.81 0.68
CA LEU A 620 -10.94 -15.77 0.27
C LEU A 620 -11.71 -16.39 1.44
N GLU A 621 -11.14 -16.39 2.67
CA GLU A 621 -11.68 -17.13 3.82
C GLU A 621 -11.97 -16.26 5.06
N ARG A 622 -11.35 -15.05 5.17
CA ARG A 622 -11.42 -14.20 6.38
C ARG A 622 -11.77 -12.74 6.11
N ARG A 623 -12.23 -12.43 4.91
CA ARG A 623 -12.66 -11.10 4.52
C ARG A 623 -13.96 -11.13 3.77
N VAL A 624 -14.70 -10.03 3.85
CA VAL A 624 -15.77 -9.77 2.90
C VAL A 624 -15.16 -9.11 1.66
N GLU A 625 -15.17 -9.83 0.56
CA GLU A 625 -14.67 -9.39 -0.75
C GLU A 625 -15.77 -9.57 -1.79
N ILE A 626 -15.70 -8.83 -2.88
CA ILE A 626 -16.67 -8.92 -4.00
C ILE A 626 -15.94 -9.20 -5.29
N LEU A 627 -16.50 -10.11 -6.07
CA LEU A 627 -16.21 -10.33 -7.49
C LEU A 627 -17.47 -10.00 -8.29
N PHE A 628 -17.31 -9.24 -9.36
CA PHE A 628 -18.41 -8.86 -10.26
C PHE A 628 -18.03 -9.09 -11.73
N PRO A 629 -18.97 -9.61 -12.55
CA PRO A 629 -18.75 -9.75 -13.97
C PRO A 629 -18.90 -8.40 -14.67
N VAL A 630 -18.22 -8.25 -15.79
CA VAL A 630 -18.46 -7.15 -16.74
C VAL A 630 -19.09 -7.78 -17.98
N ASP A 631 -20.37 -7.49 -18.21
CA ASP A 631 -21.15 -8.18 -19.26
C ASP A 631 -21.19 -7.39 -20.58
N ARG A 632 -21.12 -6.04 -20.53
CA ARG A 632 -21.18 -5.16 -21.71
C ARG A 632 -19.97 -5.39 -22.62
N PRO A 633 -20.14 -5.74 -23.90
CA PRO A 633 -19.05 -6.14 -24.78
C PRO A 633 -17.93 -5.12 -24.89
N GLU A 634 -18.25 -3.83 -25.02
CA GLU A 634 -17.29 -2.74 -25.17
C GLU A 634 -16.41 -2.62 -23.92
N LEU A 635 -16.98 -2.79 -22.72
CA LEU A 635 -16.24 -2.74 -21.46
C LEU A 635 -15.39 -4.00 -21.26
N LYS A 636 -15.84 -5.16 -21.76
CA LYS A 636 -15.02 -6.39 -21.78
C LYS A 636 -13.79 -6.20 -22.66
N GLU A 637 -13.93 -5.58 -23.83
CA GLU A 637 -12.81 -5.27 -24.73
C GLU A 637 -11.84 -4.29 -24.10
N GLU A 638 -12.34 -3.27 -23.37
CA GLU A 638 -11.48 -2.32 -22.64
C GLU A 638 -10.66 -3.01 -21.53
N LEU A 639 -11.28 -3.89 -20.76
CA LEU A 639 -10.55 -4.66 -19.73
C LEU A 639 -9.55 -5.63 -20.36
N LEU A 640 -9.90 -6.27 -21.46
CA LEU A 640 -8.99 -7.14 -22.19
C LEU A 640 -7.81 -6.35 -22.80
N HIS A 641 -8.06 -5.13 -23.28
CA HIS A 641 -7.01 -4.20 -23.72
C HIS A 641 -6.05 -3.85 -22.59
N ILE A 642 -6.56 -3.58 -21.37
CA ILE A 642 -5.72 -3.33 -20.18
C ILE A 642 -4.82 -4.54 -19.91
N LEU A 643 -5.36 -5.75 -19.85
CA LEU A 643 -4.60 -6.97 -19.60
C LEU A 643 -3.55 -7.21 -20.70
N ASN A 644 -3.92 -7.12 -21.96
CA ASN A 644 -3.02 -7.33 -23.09
C ASN A 644 -1.90 -6.29 -23.15
N SER A 645 -2.20 -5.02 -22.82
CA SER A 645 -1.18 -3.98 -22.75
C SER A 645 -0.16 -4.26 -21.65
N GLN A 646 -0.60 -4.72 -20.49
CA GLN A 646 0.32 -5.12 -19.41
C GLN A 646 1.11 -6.39 -19.75
N LEU A 647 0.52 -7.33 -20.49
CA LEU A 647 1.23 -8.51 -21.01
C LEU A 647 2.29 -8.15 -22.06
N LYS A 648 2.16 -7.03 -22.76
CA LYS A 648 3.13 -6.51 -23.73
C LYS A 648 4.22 -5.64 -23.09
N ASP A 649 4.03 -5.18 -21.85
CA ASP A 649 5.00 -4.32 -21.15
C ASP A 649 6.37 -4.98 -21.08
N ASN A 650 7.37 -4.34 -21.68
CA ASN A 650 8.76 -4.79 -21.67
C ASN A 650 9.71 -3.76 -21.01
N VAL A 651 9.16 -2.66 -20.48
CA VAL A 651 9.93 -1.62 -19.83
C VAL A 651 9.91 -1.79 -18.32
N LYS A 652 8.72 -2.00 -17.73
CA LYS A 652 8.51 -2.12 -16.29
C LYS A 652 8.32 -3.55 -15.81
N ALA A 653 7.95 -4.47 -16.69
CA ALA A 653 7.73 -5.86 -16.33
C ALA A 653 9.02 -6.58 -15.93
N SER A 654 8.93 -7.37 -14.87
CA SER A 654 9.90 -8.40 -14.46
C SER A 654 9.22 -9.76 -14.57
N ILE A 655 9.89 -10.73 -15.16
CA ILE A 655 9.37 -12.06 -15.46
C ILE A 655 9.91 -13.05 -14.42
N LEU A 656 9.02 -13.81 -13.78
CA LEU A 656 9.39 -14.87 -12.86
C LEU A 656 10.10 -16.00 -13.62
N GLN A 657 11.25 -16.42 -13.10
CA GLN A 657 12.06 -17.50 -13.66
C GLN A 657 11.82 -18.83 -12.91
N PRO A 658 12.16 -19.98 -13.52
CA PRO A 658 11.99 -21.30 -12.86
C PRO A 658 12.76 -21.45 -11.55
N ASP A 659 13.86 -20.72 -11.36
CA ASP A 659 14.63 -20.70 -10.12
C ASP A 659 14.01 -19.82 -9.02
N GLY A 660 12.91 -19.12 -9.33
CA GLY A 660 12.20 -18.22 -8.43
C GLY A 660 12.70 -16.77 -8.48
N SER A 661 13.73 -16.45 -9.24
CA SER A 661 14.21 -15.09 -9.46
C SER A 661 13.26 -14.31 -10.38
N TYR A 662 13.39 -12.97 -10.38
CA TYR A 662 12.69 -12.10 -11.32
C TYR A 662 13.68 -11.34 -12.19
N GLU A 663 13.54 -11.49 -13.50
CA GLU A 663 14.39 -10.82 -14.47
C GLU A 663 13.62 -9.79 -15.30
N LYS A 664 14.25 -8.64 -15.55
CA LYS A 664 13.73 -7.66 -16.52
C LYS A 664 13.76 -8.27 -17.92
N GLN A 665 12.71 -8.01 -18.69
CA GLN A 665 12.64 -8.49 -20.06
C GLN A 665 13.76 -7.91 -20.92
N ASP A 666 14.38 -8.73 -21.79
CA ASP A 666 15.37 -8.26 -22.74
C ASP A 666 14.72 -7.31 -23.77
N LYS A 667 15.21 -6.07 -23.81
CA LYS A 667 14.68 -4.98 -24.64
C LYS A 667 15.40 -4.84 -25.99
N ARG A 668 16.52 -5.55 -26.19
CA ARG A 668 17.36 -5.42 -27.39
C ARG A 668 16.59 -5.81 -28.66
N GLY A 669 16.56 -4.90 -29.62
CA GLY A 669 15.87 -5.11 -30.90
C GLY A 669 14.33 -5.13 -30.82
N LYS A 670 13.75 -4.79 -29.68
CA LYS A 670 12.29 -4.71 -29.49
C LYS A 670 11.84 -3.26 -29.37
N GLN A 671 10.63 -2.98 -29.86
CA GLN A 671 9.96 -1.71 -29.57
C GLN A 671 9.68 -1.62 -28.06
N LEU A 672 10.09 -0.51 -27.45
CA LEU A 672 9.82 -0.28 -26.04
C LEU A 672 8.34 0.02 -25.83
N PHE A 673 7.73 -0.65 -24.87
CA PHE A 673 6.34 -0.45 -24.51
C PHE A 673 6.21 -0.45 -23.00
N ASN A 674 5.81 0.71 -22.44
CA ASN A 674 5.44 0.91 -21.05
C ASN A 674 3.90 1.03 -20.97
N SER A 675 3.25 0.09 -20.35
CA SER A 675 1.78 0.05 -20.30
C SER A 675 1.18 1.25 -19.57
N GLN A 676 1.80 1.73 -18.49
CA GLN A 676 1.31 2.88 -17.74
C GLN A 676 1.41 4.18 -18.53
N ASP A 677 2.51 4.39 -19.26
CA ASP A 677 2.67 5.55 -20.14
C ASP A 677 1.67 5.50 -21.31
N ALA A 678 1.43 4.30 -21.87
CA ALA A 678 0.43 4.12 -22.92
C ALA A 678 -0.98 4.50 -22.44
N PHE A 679 -1.39 4.04 -21.26
CA PHE A 679 -2.70 4.40 -20.69
C PHE A 679 -2.83 5.90 -20.38
N CYS A 680 -1.75 6.56 -19.95
CA CYS A 680 -1.75 8.02 -19.80
C CYS A 680 -2.03 8.73 -21.12
N LEU A 681 -1.34 8.31 -22.19
CA LEU A 681 -1.51 8.90 -23.51
C LEU A 681 -2.89 8.64 -24.10
N GLU A 682 -3.41 7.42 -23.96
CA GLU A 682 -4.76 7.05 -24.39
C GLU A 682 -5.83 7.86 -23.67
N ALA A 683 -5.71 8.06 -22.36
CA ALA A 683 -6.65 8.86 -21.58
C ALA A 683 -6.62 10.33 -22.02
N ILE A 684 -5.43 10.90 -22.25
CA ILE A 684 -5.27 12.27 -22.76
C ILE A 684 -5.92 12.41 -24.14
N GLN A 685 -5.71 11.43 -25.00
CA GLN A 685 -6.27 11.45 -26.36
C GLN A 685 -7.80 11.40 -26.35
N LYS A 686 -8.38 10.44 -25.60
CA LYS A 686 -9.84 10.30 -25.43
C LYS A 686 -10.48 11.58 -24.86
N ALA A 687 -9.83 12.20 -23.86
CA ALA A 687 -10.34 13.43 -23.27
C ALA A 687 -10.30 14.62 -24.25
N LYS A 688 -9.26 14.73 -25.09
CA LYS A 688 -9.18 15.76 -26.14
C LYS A 688 -10.25 15.61 -27.22
N GLU A 689 -10.49 14.38 -27.64
CA GLU A 689 -11.52 14.07 -28.64
C GLU A 689 -12.91 14.46 -28.12
N ALA A 690 -13.23 14.10 -26.88
CA ALA A 690 -14.50 14.48 -26.25
C ALA A 690 -14.70 16.01 -26.12
N VAL A 691 -13.64 16.76 -25.77
CA VAL A 691 -13.71 18.24 -25.71
C VAL A 691 -13.87 18.84 -27.10
N GLY A 692 -13.23 18.28 -28.14
CA GLY A 692 -13.39 18.70 -29.51
C GLY A 692 -14.83 18.57 -30.03
N GLU A 693 -15.50 17.49 -29.69
CA GLU A 693 -16.91 17.24 -30.01
C GLU A 693 -17.83 18.21 -29.22
N SER A 694 -17.60 18.41 -27.93
CA SER A 694 -18.39 19.32 -27.09
C SER A 694 -18.21 20.80 -27.48
N ALA A 695 -17.02 21.21 -27.93
CA ALA A 695 -16.74 22.57 -28.35
C ALA A 695 -17.50 23.00 -29.64
N ILE A 696 -18.01 22.01 -30.40
CA ILE A 696 -18.84 22.28 -31.55
C ILE A 696 -20.29 22.62 -31.14
N GLU A 697 -20.75 22.10 -29.99
CA GLU A 697 -22.11 22.36 -29.47
C GLU A 697 -22.20 23.63 -28.59
N SER A 698 -21.13 24.08 -27.92
CA SER A 698 -21.18 25.23 -27.02
C SER A 698 -20.62 26.52 -27.64
N ARG A 699 -21.31 27.09 -28.65
CA ARG A 699 -20.90 28.33 -29.31
C ARG A 699 -21.67 29.58 -28.85
N THR A 700 -22.17 29.69 -27.66
CA THR A 700 -22.77 30.96 -27.23
C THR A 700 -22.39 31.24 -25.78
N PHE A 701 -21.36 32.08 -25.63
CA PHE A 701 -21.16 32.84 -24.40
C PHE A 701 -22.14 34.01 -24.43
N ILE A 702 -23.17 33.97 -23.60
CA ILE A 702 -24.05 35.09 -23.35
C ILE A 702 -23.56 35.78 -22.06
N PRO A 703 -22.98 36.98 -22.14
CA PRO A 703 -22.62 37.71 -20.92
C PRO A 703 -23.90 38.06 -20.15
N GLU A 704 -23.96 37.74 -18.87
CA GLU A 704 -24.99 38.32 -18.00
C GLU A 704 -24.83 39.83 -17.96
N THR A 705 -25.80 40.55 -18.51
CA THR A 705 -25.92 42.01 -18.31
C THR A 705 -26.54 42.20 -16.93
N HIS A 706 -25.72 42.65 -15.97
CA HIS A 706 -26.24 43.24 -14.75
C HIS A 706 -27.02 44.50 -15.11
N HIS A 707 -28.33 44.44 -15.01
CA HIS A 707 -29.13 45.67 -14.90
C HIS A 707 -29.06 46.17 -13.47
N GLU A 708 -28.59 47.44 -13.32
CA GLU A 708 -28.63 48.21 -12.09
C GLU A 708 -30.06 48.35 -11.53
#